data_5b0a9328d15c6240728b6fa8682ea11e
#
_entry.id   5b0a9328d15c6240728b6fa8682ea11e
#
_cell.length_a   1.000
_cell.length_b   1.000
_cell.length_c   1.000
_cell.angle_alpha   90.00
_cell.angle_beta   90.00
_cell.angle_gamma   90.00
#
_symmetry.space_group_name_H-M   'P 1'
#
loop_
_entity.id
_entity.type
_entity.pdbx_description
1 polymer ?
#
loop_
_entity_poly.entity_id
_entity_poly.type
_entity_poly.pdbx_seq_one_letter_code
_entity_poly.pdbx_strand_id
1 'polypeptide(L)'
;MYISLKWIQEIIGVQKLTLNRLVNRLTLAGFEIESITTKNYYEDFDIILDISFTANRADVSNIKGLITEIIALFKSNFFLEIPGNIRPLILLDSQISKSMLNLDLHSYLKQIKNDIDPRNSTTLARNLLKSKSYKILNNYKLWQYNYSLWEWYLQKKSFSKILKNLNLHKVIDSNEGVTLCNITSKKIEIKSSPHWIKKRLLLMGFNPVNNIIDTLNYLMIETGQVFFAYDLEILEDLMSTKNLVFITKWATEESLFPISESKRISLNSNILTLTLNNKIISIPGFIQNNNTIVNKNTSSVLIQYGIYDAKKIKISSKLLNLRTDYSIKSEKQTDLNLLEQSYLRLIHLFWTQKIKFESEIPIVNNNTLKKVGDNVSLFSRYIKQSQKKIKISYKNIKQLTGPYNNSDALNKFQIVRNLKLLNFKIDLQTDQNCYVLIPLARKVDIAREVDIVEEIIRVIGFNKFKPLRLINNKFGYLTKNEKLKRRLRSYFLNLGFNESIHSILIKKDSKNEISLKNPLFNDSSILRLSLLNGLIDKVKVNQKNIGEIFETFELGRVYKLLSDGKKKEIEVISGIFGGQIFHSTWGSEKSSINWFEAKGIMETLIEKLNLQLPIYWNPTNVYGTTFHPNLTTDLFIGNQKLGTFGQIHPTLALKNNIQKKVYLFEINTEILNRFSHSKNLINYIPYSSYPISYIDLSFIVNKSIFSYEIEKIIYLLAQPLLQSISLFDYYSKKPIKEGYCSLSFKLTFQSKSRTLANNEVLGIINPIILYLEKHYDIKFQE
;
A
#
# COMPACT_ATOMS: atom_id res chain seq x y z
N MET A 1 -8.58 -13.33 -11.71
CA MET A 1 -9.86 -13.47 -12.46
C MET A 1 -9.68 -14.53 -13.53
N TYR A 2 -10.47 -15.60 -13.45
CA TYR A 2 -10.40 -16.66 -14.45
C TYR A 2 -11.05 -16.24 -15.76
N ILE A 3 -10.41 -16.53 -16.89
CA ILE A 3 -10.90 -16.17 -18.24
C ILE A 3 -10.56 -17.26 -19.23
N SER A 4 -11.53 -17.66 -20.03
CA SER A 4 -11.38 -18.64 -21.08
C SER A 4 -10.75 -18.01 -22.34
N LEU A 5 -9.68 -18.63 -22.83
CA LEU A 5 -9.04 -18.21 -24.07
C LEU A 5 -9.97 -18.38 -25.28
N LYS A 6 -10.71 -19.49 -25.35
CA LYS A 6 -11.71 -19.71 -26.40
C LYS A 6 -12.78 -18.61 -26.37
N TRP A 7 -13.27 -18.24 -25.20
CA TRP A 7 -14.25 -17.17 -25.09
C TRP A 7 -13.73 -15.82 -25.58
N ILE A 8 -12.46 -15.46 -25.24
CA ILE A 8 -11.81 -14.26 -25.79
C ILE A 8 -11.72 -14.34 -27.33
N GLN A 9 -11.23 -15.46 -27.87
CA GLN A 9 -11.08 -15.67 -29.31
C GLN A 9 -12.42 -15.57 -30.03
N GLU A 10 -13.47 -16.13 -29.45
CA GLU A 10 -14.83 -16.09 -29.97
C GLU A 10 -15.37 -14.65 -30.05
N ILE A 11 -15.19 -13.83 -29.01
CA ILE A 11 -15.66 -12.44 -29.00
C ILE A 11 -14.85 -11.56 -29.96
N ILE A 12 -13.54 -11.72 -29.97
CA ILE A 12 -12.66 -10.92 -30.85
C ILE A 12 -12.77 -11.35 -32.33
N GLY A 13 -13.24 -12.57 -32.57
CA GLY A 13 -13.33 -13.14 -33.93
C GLY A 13 -11.97 -13.51 -34.53
N VAL A 14 -10.92 -13.67 -33.72
CA VAL A 14 -9.56 -13.97 -34.18
C VAL A 14 -9.14 -15.36 -33.70
N GLN A 15 -9.22 -16.34 -34.61
CA GLN A 15 -8.80 -17.71 -34.32
C GLN A 15 -7.27 -17.88 -34.18
N LYS A 16 -6.48 -16.94 -34.69
CA LYS A 16 -5.00 -16.98 -34.68
C LYS A 16 -4.34 -16.25 -33.49
N LEU A 17 -5.10 -15.93 -32.45
CA LEU A 17 -4.52 -15.35 -31.24
C LEU A 17 -3.80 -16.45 -30.46
N THR A 18 -2.47 -16.52 -30.62
CA THR A 18 -1.67 -17.50 -29.88
C THR A 18 -1.55 -17.12 -28.42
N LEU A 19 -1.57 -18.13 -27.53
CA LEU A 19 -1.47 -17.97 -26.09
C LEU A 19 -0.25 -17.11 -25.70
N ASN A 20 0.94 -17.47 -26.19
CA ASN A 20 2.19 -16.79 -25.86
C ASN A 20 2.17 -15.30 -26.23
N ARG A 21 1.58 -14.97 -27.38
CA ARG A 21 1.47 -13.58 -27.82
C ARG A 21 0.50 -12.79 -26.96
N LEU A 22 -0.61 -13.40 -26.54
CA LEU A 22 -1.58 -12.79 -25.64
C LEU A 22 -0.95 -12.52 -24.28
N VAL A 23 -0.34 -13.55 -23.68
CA VAL A 23 0.33 -13.48 -22.39
C VAL A 23 1.39 -12.37 -22.37
N ASN A 24 2.33 -12.39 -23.32
CA ASN A 24 3.39 -11.39 -23.39
C ASN A 24 2.86 -9.95 -23.53
N ARG A 25 1.81 -9.77 -24.33
CA ARG A 25 1.23 -8.44 -24.53
C ARG A 25 0.47 -7.92 -23.33
N LEU A 26 -0.28 -8.79 -22.65
CA LEU A 26 -0.98 -8.44 -21.42
C LEU A 26 0.00 -8.10 -20.30
N THR A 27 1.04 -8.92 -20.12
CA THR A 27 2.06 -8.67 -19.08
C THR A 27 2.79 -7.35 -19.31
N LEU A 28 3.21 -7.05 -20.54
CA LEU A 28 3.84 -5.78 -20.90
C LEU A 28 2.90 -4.57 -20.75
N ALA A 29 1.59 -4.80 -20.76
CA ALA A 29 0.58 -3.76 -20.55
C ALA A 29 0.14 -3.60 -19.10
N GLY A 30 0.78 -4.32 -18.14
CA GLY A 30 0.51 -4.23 -16.72
C GLY A 30 -0.58 -5.16 -16.21
N PHE A 31 -0.89 -6.24 -16.96
CA PHE A 31 -1.80 -7.30 -16.53
C PHE A 31 -1.00 -8.55 -16.19
N GLU A 32 -0.94 -8.89 -14.92
CA GLU A 32 -0.20 -10.06 -14.45
C GLU A 32 -1.01 -11.35 -14.66
N ILE A 33 -0.38 -12.38 -15.20
CA ILE A 33 -0.99 -13.69 -15.37
C ILE A 33 -0.40 -14.62 -14.31
N GLU A 34 -1.20 -14.92 -13.29
CA GLU A 34 -0.77 -15.72 -12.13
C GLU A 34 -0.65 -17.20 -12.49
N SER A 35 -1.59 -17.72 -13.27
CA SER A 35 -1.59 -19.12 -13.68
C SER A 35 -2.26 -19.35 -15.02
N ILE A 36 -1.84 -20.41 -15.70
CA ILE A 36 -2.42 -20.90 -16.94
C ILE A 36 -2.80 -22.36 -16.72
N THR A 37 -4.10 -22.66 -16.74
CA THR A 37 -4.60 -24.01 -16.51
C THR A 37 -5.43 -24.48 -17.69
N THR A 38 -5.35 -25.76 -18.00
CA THR A 38 -6.23 -26.42 -18.98
C THR A 38 -7.39 -27.06 -18.25
N LYS A 39 -8.62 -26.79 -18.67
CA LYS A 39 -9.83 -27.43 -18.13
C LYS A 39 -10.55 -28.18 -19.23
N ASN A 40 -10.92 -29.41 -18.94
CA ASN A 40 -11.72 -30.22 -19.82
C ASN A 40 -13.20 -30.12 -19.42
N TYR A 41 -14.06 -29.99 -20.42
CA TYR A 41 -15.50 -30.04 -20.25
C TYR A 41 -16.07 -30.93 -21.33
N TYR A 42 -16.43 -32.17 -20.97
CA TYR A 42 -16.74 -33.27 -21.92
C TYR A 42 -15.59 -33.46 -22.91
N GLU A 43 -15.84 -33.46 -24.20
CA GLU A 43 -14.86 -33.63 -25.28
C GLU A 43 -14.08 -32.34 -25.64
N ASP A 44 -14.46 -31.21 -25.06
CA ASP A 44 -13.85 -29.90 -25.33
C ASP A 44 -12.84 -29.55 -24.25
N PHE A 45 -11.63 -29.14 -24.64
CA PHE A 45 -10.66 -28.53 -23.74
C PHE A 45 -10.62 -27.01 -23.93
N ASP A 46 -10.33 -26.29 -22.86
CA ASP A 46 -10.14 -24.85 -22.88
C ASP A 46 -8.97 -24.43 -22.01
N ILE A 47 -8.32 -23.35 -22.36
CA ILE A 47 -7.23 -22.75 -21.59
C ILE A 47 -7.82 -21.61 -20.78
N ILE A 48 -7.64 -21.71 -19.46
CA ILE A 48 -8.10 -20.71 -18.50
C ILE A 48 -6.88 -19.92 -18.02
N LEU A 49 -6.97 -18.62 -18.18
CA LEU A 49 -6.00 -17.66 -17.68
C LEU A 49 -6.50 -17.08 -16.36
N ASP A 50 -5.68 -17.11 -15.31
CA ASP A 50 -5.92 -16.33 -14.12
C ASP A 50 -5.18 -15.00 -14.24
N ILE A 51 -5.94 -13.93 -14.41
CA ILE A 51 -5.40 -12.58 -14.63
C ILE A 51 -5.63 -11.74 -13.38
N SER A 52 -4.56 -11.20 -12.84
CA SER A 52 -4.56 -10.24 -11.75
C SER A 52 -4.59 -8.80 -12.27
N PHE A 53 -5.39 -7.96 -11.65
CA PHE A 53 -5.53 -6.55 -12.00
C PHE A 53 -5.23 -5.69 -10.79
N THR A 54 -4.59 -4.56 -11.01
CA THR A 54 -4.38 -3.54 -9.99
C THR A 54 -5.72 -3.01 -9.45
N ALA A 55 -5.74 -2.59 -8.20
CA ALA A 55 -6.98 -2.19 -7.52
C ALA A 55 -7.70 -1.00 -8.18
N ASN A 56 -6.96 -0.15 -8.90
CA ASN A 56 -7.48 1.00 -9.64
C ASN A 56 -8.14 0.63 -10.98
N ARG A 57 -7.87 -0.58 -11.53
CA ARG A 57 -8.35 -1.03 -12.84
C ARG A 57 -9.65 -1.85 -12.72
N ALA A 58 -10.68 -1.23 -12.17
CA ALA A 58 -12.02 -1.85 -12.06
C ALA A 58 -12.69 -2.12 -13.42
N ASP A 59 -12.38 -1.31 -14.42
CA ASP A 59 -12.89 -1.40 -15.79
C ASP A 59 -12.59 -2.75 -16.46
N VAL A 60 -11.44 -3.34 -16.18
CA VAL A 60 -11.00 -4.62 -16.76
C VAL A 60 -11.36 -5.84 -15.89
N SER A 61 -12.05 -5.64 -14.79
CA SER A 61 -12.49 -6.75 -13.92
C SER A 61 -13.61 -7.60 -14.52
N ASN A 62 -14.02 -7.35 -15.76
CA ASN A 62 -15.03 -8.09 -16.52
C ASN A 62 -14.50 -8.39 -17.93
N ILE A 63 -15.17 -9.32 -18.61
CA ILE A 63 -14.73 -9.78 -19.94
C ILE A 63 -14.79 -8.65 -20.95
N LYS A 64 -15.84 -7.83 -20.93
CA LYS A 64 -16.03 -6.75 -21.91
C LYS A 64 -14.92 -5.68 -21.78
N GLY A 65 -14.59 -5.28 -20.57
CA GLY A 65 -13.48 -4.34 -20.33
C GLY A 65 -12.13 -4.92 -20.75
N LEU A 66 -11.85 -6.17 -20.41
CA LEU A 66 -10.61 -6.83 -20.82
C LEU A 66 -10.50 -6.97 -22.33
N ILE A 67 -11.59 -7.29 -23.03
CA ILE A 67 -11.61 -7.36 -24.49
C ILE A 67 -11.29 -6.00 -25.11
N THR A 68 -11.82 -4.91 -24.55
CA THR A 68 -11.48 -3.55 -25.02
C THR A 68 -9.98 -3.31 -24.92
N GLU A 69 -9.34 -3.71 -23.81
CA GLU A 69 -7.90 -3.62 -23.65
C GLU A 69 -7.13 -4.48 -24.64
N ILE A 70 -7.53 -5.75 -24.82
CA ILE A 70 -6.90 -6.64 -25.79
C ILE A 70 -6.98 -6.05 -27.20
N ILE A 71 -8.14 -5.53 -27.58
CA ILE A 71 -8.32 -4.88 -28.88
C ILE A 71 -7.39 -3.66 -29.01
N ALA A 72 -7.30 -2.82 -27.99
CA ALA A 72 -6.41 -1.66 -28.01
C ALA A 72 -4.94 -2.07 -28.15
N LEU A 73 -4.49 -3.07 -27.39
CA LEU A 73 -3.12 -3.59 -27.41
C LEU A 73 -2.75 -4.21 -28.77
N PHE A 74 -3.66 -4.90 -29.41
CA PHE A 74 -3.39 -5.58 -30.67
C PHE A 74 -3.64 -4.70 -31.89
N LYS A 75 -4.62 -3.81 -31.91
CA LYS A 75 -4.86 -2.88 -33.03
C LYS A 75 -3.74 -1.88 -33.27
N SER A 76 -2.97 -1.54 -32.26
CA SER A 76 -1.78 -0.71 -32.47
C SER A 76 -0.80 -1.34 -33.46
N ASN A 77 -0.85 -2.69 -33.65
CA ASN A 77 0.02 -3.46 -34.55
C ASN A 77 -0.72 -4.24 -35.66
N PHE A 78 -2.04 -4.38 -35.57
CA PHE A 78 -2.80 -5.27 -36.44
C PHE A 78 -3.01 -4.77 -37.87
N PHE A 79 -2.67 -3.52 -38.19
CA PHE A 79 -2.85 -2.98 -39.55
C PHE A 79 -1.91 -3.58 -40.57
N LEU A 80 -0.95 -4.39 -40.18
CA LEU A 80 0.01 -5.04 -41.07
C LEU A 80 -0.28 -6.53 -41.37
N GLU A 81 -1.19 -7.18 -40.66
CA GLU A 81 -1.33 -8.65 -40.76
C GLU A 81 -2.73 -9.21 -41.01
N ILE A 82 -3.74 -8.37 -41.24
CA ILE A 82 -5.09 -8.88 -41.56
C ILE A 82 -5.41 -8.53 -42.99
N PRO A 83 -5.67 -9.55 -43.87
CA PRO A 83 -6.20 -9.30 -45.17
C PRO A 83 -7.54 -8.56 -45.08
N GLY A 84 -7.68 -7.52 -45.85
CA GLY A 84 -8.58 -6.37 -45.79
C GLY A 84 -10.09 -6.50 -45.56
N ASN A 85 -10.66 -7.55 -45.00
CA ASN A 85 -12.12 -7.69 -44.92
C ASN A 85 -12.75 -8.10 -43.57
N ILE A 86 -12.00 -8.07 -42.45
CA ILE A 86 -12.61 -8.36 -41.15
C ILE A 86 -12.43 -7.16 -40.21
N ARG A 87 -13.42 -6.27 -40.19
CA ARG A 87 -13.55 -5.21 -39.18
C ARG A 87 -14.20 -5.81 -37.95
N PRO A 88 -13.61 -5.67 -36.73
CA PRO A 88 -14.29 -6.11 -35.51
C PRO A 88 -15.51 -5.23 -35.25
N LEU A 89 -16.65 -5.85 -35.11
CA LEU A 89 -17.99 -5.26 -34.96
C LEU A 89 -18.17 -4.38 -33.70
N ILE A 90 -17.21 -4.36 -32.77
CA ILE A 90 -17.30 -3.66 -31.49
C ILE A 90 -17.02 -2.14 -31.61
N LEU A 91 -16.45 -1.67 -32.72
CA LEU A 91 -16.12 -0.24 -32.94
C LEU A 91 -16.96 0.43 -34.02
N LEU A 92 -18.12 -0.10 -34.29
CA LEU A 92 -19.01 0.45 -35.30
C LEU A 92 -19.90 1.54 -34.70
N ASP A 93 -19.29 2.68 -34.45
CA ASP A 93 -20.00 3.94 -34.44
C ASP A 93 -20.22 4.40 -35.90
N SER A 94 -21.49 4.59 -36.25
CA SER A 94 -22.04 5.42 -37.31
C SER A 94 -21.66 5.19 -38.81
N GLN A 95 -20.54 4.62 -39.17
CA GLN A 95 -20.17 4.47 -40.58
C GLN A 95 -20.55 3.13 -41.21
N ILE A 96 -20.69 2.06 -40.45
CA ILE A 96 -21.12 0.74 -41.02
C ILE A 96 -22.63 0.66 -41.14
N SER A 97 -23.39 1.44 -40.40
CA SER A 97 -24.83 1.55 -40.61
C SER A 97 -25.19 2.01 -42.01
N LYS A 98 -24.33 2.76 -42.71
CA LYS A 98 -24.56 3.22 -44.07
C LYS A 98 -24.15 2.22 -45.18
N SER A 99 -23.11 1.42 -45.00
CA SER A 99 -22.64 0.48 -46.03
C SER A 99 -23.30 -0.90 -45.99
N MET A 100 -23.85 -1.32 -44.85
CA MET A 100 -24.70 -2.51 -44.77
C MET A 100 -26.17 -2.24 -45.12
N LEU A 101 -26.60 -0.99 -45.17
CA LEU A 101 -27.95 -0.59 -45.58
C LEU A 101 -28.21 -0.78 -47.08
N ASN A 102 -27.20 -1.03 -47.89
CA ASN A 102 -27.36 -1.29 -49.32
C ASN A 102 -27.62 -2.77 -49.68
N LEU A 103 -27.58 -3.67 -48.70
CA LEU A 103 -28.09 -5.03 -48.83
C LEU A 103 -29.50 -5.03 -48.31
N ASP A 104 -30.47 -5.57 -49.04
CA ASP A 104 -31.92 -5.68 -48.83
C ASP A 104 -32.38 -6.11 -47.42
N LEU A 105 -31.75 -5.55 -46.41
CA LEU A 105 -32.09 -5.78 -44.98
C LEU A 105 -33.49 -5.22 -44.66
N HIS A 106 -33.97 -4.27 -45.45
CA HIS A 106 -35.28 -3.64 -45.22
C HIS A 106 -36.46 -4.55 -45.56
N SER A 107 -36.32 -5.35 -46.62
CA SER A 107 -37.31 -6.39 -46.99
C SER A 107 -37.28 -7.54 -45.96
N TYR A 108 -36.08 -7.89 -45.48
CA TYR A 108 -35.86 -8.97 -44.54
C TYR A 108 -36.38 -8.65 -43.14
N LEU A 109 -36.19 -7.40 -42.68
CA LEU A 109 -36.72 -6.92 -41.39
C LEU A 109 -38.23 -6.68 -41.44
N LYS A 110 -38.82 -6.47 -42.61
CA LYS A 110 -40.27 -6.38 -42.79
C LYS A 110 -40.95 -7.74 -42.63
N GLN A 111 -40.29 -8.83 -43.05
CA GLN A 111 -40.72 -10.21 -42.81
C GLN A 111 -40.64 -10.59 -41.30
N ILE A 112 -39.58 -10.18 -40.62
CA ILE A 112 -39.42 -10.38 -39.17
C ILE A 112 -40.50 -9.64 -38.35
N LYS A 113 -41.06 -8.55 -38.88
CA LYS A 113 -42.09 -7.74 -38.21
C LYS A 113 -43.44 -8.44 -38.14
N ASN A 114 -43.69 -9.39 -39.02
CA ASN A 114 -44.95 -10.13 -39.09
C ASN A 114 -44.90 -11.51 -38.41
N ASP A 115 -43.69 -12.08 -38.21
CA ASP A 115 -43.47 -13.41 -37.63
C ASP A 115 -42.57 -13.36 -36.38
N ILE A 116 -43.01 -12.66 -35.34
CA ILE A 116 -42.36 -12.70 -34.03
C ILE A 116 -42.87 -13.93 -33.28
N ASP A 117 -42.69 -15.11 -33.85
CA ASP A 117 -42.76 -16.37 -33.12
C ASP A 117 -41.32 -16.85 -32.80
N PRO A 118 -40.94 -17.09 -31.56
CA PRO A 118 -39.59 -17.57 -31.20
C PRO A 118 -39.19 -18.87 -31.90
N ARG A 119 -40.14 -19.61 -32.47
CA ARG A 119 -39.90 -20.81 -33.27
C ARG A 119 -39.30 -20.52 -34.63
N ASN A 120 -39.47 -19.33 -35.18
CA ASN A 120 -38.94 -18.96 -36.49
C ASN A 120 -37.50 -18.39 -36.45
N SER A 121 -37.00 -17.96 -35.30
CA SER A 121 -35.62 -17.53 -35.13
C SER A 121 -34.59 -18.63 -35.43
N THR A 122 -34.95 -19.88 -35.18
CA THR A 122 -34.13 -21.06 -35.47
C THR A 122 -34.10 -21.42 -36.96
N THR A 123 -35.20 -21.17 -37.67
CA THR A 123 -35.31 -21.38 -39.14
C THR A 123 -34.56 -20.30 -39.90
N LEU A 124 -34.58 -19.07 -39.44
CA LEU A 124 -33.83 -17.96 -39.99
C LEU A 124 -32.32 -18.19 -39.84
N ALA A 125 -31.89 -18.65 -38.68
CA ALA A 125 -30.52 -19.05 -38.40
C ALA A 125 -30.07 -20.22 -39.31
N ARG A 126 -30.94 -21.22 -39.54
CA ARG A 126 -30.67 -22.35 -40.46
C ARG A 126 -30.58 -21.91 -41.91
N ASN A 127 -31.40 -20.96 -42.35
CA ASN A 127 -31.37 -20.46 -43.73
C ASN A 127 -30.13 -19.60 -44.01
N LEU A 128 -29.67 -18.84 -43.03
CA LEU A 128 -28.40 -18.11 -43.11
C LEU A 128 -27.19 -19.06 -43.12
N LEU A 129 -27.26 -20.20 -42.42
CA LEU A 129 -26.21 -21.21 -42.39
C LEU A 129 -26.14 -22.04 -43.69
N LYS A 130 -27.18 -22.08 -44.50
CA LYS A 130 -27.22 -22.78 -45.78
C LYS A 130 -26.62 -22.00 -46.95
N SER A 131 -26.41 -20.70 -46.85
CA SER A 131 -25.71 -19.91 -47.87
C SER A 131 -24.21 -20.23 -47.88
N LYS A 132 -23.65 -20.52 -49.06
CA LYS A 132 -22.24 -20.95 -49.24
C LYS A 132 -21.19 -20.00 -48.66
N SER A 133 -21.52 -18.74 -48.47
CA SER A 133 -20.67 -17.72 -47.85
C SER A 133 -20.59 -17.81 -46.33
N TYR A 134 -21.42 -18.62 -45.69
CA TYR A 134 -21.55 -18.69 -44.21
C TYR A 134 -21.08 -19.99 -43.59
N LYS A 135 -20.53 -20.92 -44.34
CA LYS A 135 -20.01 -22.21 -43.86
C LYS A 135 -18.86 -22.11 -42.84
N ILE A 136 -18.34 -20.89 -42.60
CA ILE A 136 -17.24 -20.61 -41.66
C ILE A 136 -17.75 -19.94 -40.38
N LEU A 137 -19.04 -19.72 -40.26
CA LEU A 137 -19.64 -19.05 -39.09
C LEU A 137 -20.13 -20.08 -38.05
N ASN A 138 -19.25 -20.42 -37.13
CA ASN A 138 -19.63 -21.13 -35.92
C ASN A 138 -20.83 -20.44 -35.21
N ASN A 139 -21.63 -21.19 -34.48
CA ASN A 139 -22.80 -20.74 -33.65
C ASN A 139 -22.60 -19.42 -32.89
N TYR A 140 -21.39 -18.96 -32.75
CA TYR A 140 -20.99 -17.78 -32.04
C TYR A 140 -21.05 -16.48 -32.88
N LYS A 141 -20.80 -16.53 -34.15
CA LYS A 141 -21.02 -15.37 -35.03
C LYS A 141 -22.52 -15.04 -35.16
N LEU A 142 -23.38 -16.05 -35.04
CA LEU A 142 -24.82 -15.87 -34.92
C LEU A 142 -25.19 -15.09 -33.64
N TRP A 143 -24.48 -15.30 -32.53
CA TRP A 143 -24.70 -14.55 -31.31
C TRP A 143 -24.25 -13.08 -31.44
N GLN A 144 -23.08 -12.80 -31.98
CA GLN A 144 -22.62 -11.43 -32.27
C GLN A 144 -23.51 -10.71 -33.27
N TYR A 145 -23.93 -11.41 -34.30
CA TYR A 145 -24.85 -10.88 -35.32
C TYR A 145 -26.22 -10.59 -34.70
N ASN A 146 -26.77 -11.50 -33.92
CA ASN A 146 -28.01 -11.29 -33.20
C ASN A 146 -27.92 -10.18 -32.14
N TYR A 147 -26.77 -10.01 -31.50
CA TYR A 147 -26.52 -8.92 -30.55
C TYR A 147 -26.45 -7.57 -31.26
N SER A 148 -25.75 -7.47 -32.34
CA SER A 148 -25.65 -6.23 -33.14
C SER A 148 -26.98 -5.88 -33.82
N LEU A 149 -27.74 -6.86 -34.31
CA LEU A 149 -29.10 -6.67 -34.80
C LEU A 149 -30.05 -6.22 -33.70
N TRP A 150 -29.89 -6.75 -32.51
CA TRP A 150 -30.70 -6.38 -31.35
C TRP A 150 -30.35 -4.99 -30.84
N GLU A 151 -29.08 -4.62 -30.77
CA GLU A 151 -28.63 -3.24 -30.51
C GLU A 151 -29.19 -2.28 -31.57
N TRP A 152 -29.12 -2.62 -32.84
CA TRP A 152 -29.67 -1.80 -33.90
C TRP A 152 -31.19 -1.67 -33.84
N TYR A 153 -31.93 -2.75 -33.53
CA TYR A 153 -33.39 -2.75 -33.32
C TYR A 153 -33.79 -1.86 -32.15
N LEU A 154 -33.04 -1.90 -31.05
CA LEU A 154 -33.27 -1.07 -29.91
C LEU A 154 -32.95 0.40 -30.13
N GLN A 155 -31.94 0.70 -30.93
CA GLN A 155 -31.60 2.08 -31.34
C GLN A 155 -32.67 2.68 -32.24
N LYS A 156 -33.30 1.90 -33.09
CA LYS A 156 -34.38 2.35 -34.02
C LYS A 156 -35.75 2.51 -33.35
N LYS A 157 -36.15 1.59 -32.48
CA LYS A 157 -37.31 1.83 -31.61
C LYS A 157 -36.79 2.63 -30.46
N SER A 158 -37.06 3.94 -30.49
CA SER A 158 -36.57 4.87 -29.49
C SER A 158 -36.54 4.17 -28.12
N PHE A 159 -35.33 3.90 -27.64
CA PHE A 159 -35.06 3.27 -26.35
C PHE A 159 -35.84 3.96 -25.23
N SER A 160 -36.09 5.26 -25.33
CA SER A 160 -37.03 6.01 -24.52
C SER A 160 -38.45 5.44 -24.47
N LYS A 161 -38.94 4.79 -25.55
CA LYS A 161 -40.28 4.21 -25.58
C LYS A 161 -40.34 2.83 -24.94
N ILE A 162 -39.25 2.07 -24.99
CA ILE A 162 -39.12 0.75 -24.31
C ILE A 162 -38.91 1.01 -22.82
N LEU A 163 -38.08 1.98 -22.43
CA LEU A 163 -37.90 2.38 -21.04
C LEU A 163 -39.12 3.10 -20.44
N LYS A 164 -39.93 3.79 -21.25
CA LYS A 164 -41.21 4.34 -20.81
C LYS A 164 -42.23 3.25 -20.53
N ASN A 165 -42.17 2.12 -21.24
CA ASN A 165 -43.06 0.97 -21.03
C ASN A 165 -42.51 -0.02 -19.97
N LEU A 166 -41.23 0.04 -19.66
CA LEU A 166 -40.63 -0.64 -18.52
C LEU A 166 -40.68 0.34 -17.36
N ASN A 167 -41.67 0.18 -16.48
CA ASN A 167 -41.77 0.98 -15.27
C ASN A 167 -40.51 0.78 -14.41
N LEU A 168 -39.56 1.69 -14.55
CA LEU A 168 -38.39 1.79 -13.69
C LEU A 168 -38.88 2.30 -12.34
N HIS A 169 -39.09 1.38 -11.41
CA HIS A 169 -39.50 1.73 -10.04
C HIS A 169 -38.37 2.51 -9.37
N LYS A 170 -38.66 3.75 -9.06
CA LYS A 170 -37.76 4.62 -8.35
C LYS A 170 -37.68 4.19 -6.89
N VAL A 171 -36.53 3.79 -6.43
CA VAL A 171 -36.27 3.66 -4.99
C VAL A 171 -35.96 5.04 -4.44
N ILE A 172 -36.50 5.32 -3.27
CA ILE A 172 -36.28 6.54 -2.52
C ILE A 172 -34.78 6.69 -2.27
N ASP A 173 -34.25 7.79 -2.74
CA ASP A 173 -32.88 8.22 -2.54
C ASP A 173 -32.65 8.37 -1.04
N SER A 174 -32.01 7.41 -0.42
CA SER A 174 -31.26 7.69 0.80
C SER A 174 -29.88 8.13 0.35
N ASN A 175 -29.25 9.07 1.04
CA ASN A 175 -27.88 9.55 0.75
C ASN A 175 -26.82 8.42 0.65
N GLU A 176 -27.24 7.17 0.77
CA GLU A 176 -26.42 5.98 0.98
C GLU A 176 -26.33 5.05 -0.25
N GLY A 177 -27.23 5.17 -1.22
CA GLY A 177 -27.25 4.35 -2.43
C GLY A 177 -28.52 4.53 -3.24
N VAL A 178 -28.44 4.25 -4.53
CA VAL A 178 -29.57 4.39 -5.47
C VAL A 178 -29.87 3.05 -6.10
N THR A 179 -31.10 2.55 -5.93
CA THR A 179 -31.59 1.40 -6.69
C THR A 179 -32.17 1.90 -8.02
N LEU A 180 -31.61 1.44 -9.13
CA LEU A 180 -31.91 1.98 -10.46
C LEU A 180 -32.93 1.19 -11.23
N CYS A 181 -33.02 -0.12 -11.01
CA CYS A 181 -33.84 -1.01 -11.80
C CYS A 181 -34.46 -2.11 -10.95
N ASN A 182 -35.77 -2.27 -11.10
CA ASN A 182 -36.48 -3.43 -10.66
C ASN A 182 -37.31 -3.97 -11.82
N ILE A 183 -37.07 -5.19 -12.22
CA ILE A 183 -37.79 -5.85 -13.30
C ILE A 183 -38.53 -7.04 -12.72
N THR A 184 -39.79 -7.16 -13.06
CA THR A 184 -40.60 -8.31 -12.64
C THR A 184 -40.95 -9.19 -13.83
N SER A 185 -40.99 -10.47 -13.59
CA SER A 185 -41.51 -11.45 -14.51
C SER A 185 -42.39 -12.44 -13.77
N LYS A 186 -43.59 -12.71 -14.31
CA LYS A 186 -44.54 -13.65 -13.76
C LYS A 186 -44.64 -14.89 -14.65
N LYS A 187 -45.12 -15.98 -14.08
CA LYS A 187 -45.26 -17.28 -14.78
C LYS A 187 -43.94 -17.78 -15.35
N ILE A 188 -42.91 -17.77 -14.53
CA ILE A 188 -41.60 -18.30 -14.88
C ILE A 188 -41.51 -19.74 -14.45
N GLU A 189 -40.86 -20.53 -15.27
CA GLU A 189 -40.51 -21.90 -14.92
C GLU A 189 -39.00 -21.94 -14.62
N ILE A 190 -38.67 -22.30 -13.37
CA ILE A 190 -37.29 -22.48 -12.96
C ILE A 190 -36.78 -23.80 -13.49
N LYS A 191 -35.79 -23.70 -14.39
CA LYS A 191 -35.16 -24.83 -15.10
C LYS A 191 -33.66 -24.84 -14.92
N SER A 192 -33.08 -25.91 -15.38
CA SER A 192 -31.64 -25.99 -15.59
C SER A 192 -31.24 -25.02 -16.70
N SER A 193 -30.14 -24.33 -16.51
CA SER A 193 -29.60 -23.33 -17.46
C SER A 193 -29.19 -23.96 -18.79
N PRO A 194 -29.22 -23.19 -19.89
CA PRO A 194 -28.70 -23.64 -21.17
C PRO A 194 -27.25 -24.15 -21.07
N HIS A 195 -26.93 -25.20 -21.82
CA HIS A 195 -25.64 -25.89 -21.78
C HIS A 195 -24.46 -24.93 -21.94
N TRP A 196 -24.54 -23.94 -22.85
CA TRP A 196 -23.47 -23.00 -23.10
C TRP A 196 -23.21 -22.02 -21.93
N ILE A 197 -24.26 -21.63 -21.17
CA ILE A 197 -24.11 -20.82 -19.95
C ILE A 197 -23.43 -21.66 -18.87
N LYS A 198 -23.91 -22.90 -18.63
CA LYS A 198 -23.31 -23.82 -17.66
C LYS A 198 -21.84 -24.07 -17.94
N LYS A 199 -21.50 -24.37 -19.20
CA LYS A 199 -20.11 -24.58 -19.60
C LYS A 199 -19.22 -23.40 -19.24
N ARG A 200 -19.64 -22.18 -19.56
CA ARG A 200 -18.86 -20.97 -19.27
C ARG A 200 -18.73 -20.70 -17.78
N LEU A 201 -19.79 -20.88 -17.00
CA LEU A 201 -19.76 -20.72 -15.55
C LEU A 201 -18.82 -21.72 -14.88
N LEU A 202 -18.89 -23.00 -15.24
CA LEU A 202 -18.01 -24.04 -14.70
C LEU A 202 -16.54 -23.80 -15.03
N LEU A 203 -16.24 -23.33 -16.25
CA LEU A 203 -14.88 -22.95 -16.64
C LEU A 203 -14.36 -21.79 -15.79
N MET A 204 -15.22 -20.86 -15.38
CA MET A 204 -14.87 -19.71 -14.52
C MET A 204 -14.90 -20.06 -13.01
N GLY A 205 -15.24 -21.28 -12.64
CA GLY A 205 -15.27 -21.72 -11.24
C GLY A 205 -16.62 -21.49 -10.51
N PHE A 206 -17.67 -21.12 -11.25
CA PHE A 206 -19.02 -20.98 -10.70
C PHE A 206 -19.81 -22.28 -10.83
N ASN A 207 -20.47 -22.68 -9.76
CA ASN A 207 -21.36 -23.82 -9.79
C ASN A 207 -22.76 -23.39 -10.30
N PRO A 208 -23.28 -24.00 -11.39
CA PRO A 208 -24.60 -23.70 -11.90
C PRO A 208 -25.69 -24.13 -10.91
N VAL A 209 -26.71 -23.28 -10.70
CA VAL A 209 -27.85 -23.49 -9.80
C VAL A 209 -29.14 -23.62 -10.57
N ASN A 210 -29.56 -22.55 -11.24
CA ASN A 210 -30.78 -22.50 -12.04
C ASN A 210 -30.66 -21.45 -13.18
N ASN A 211 -31.59 -21.47 -14.12
CA ASN A 211 -31.58 -20.58 -15.28
C ASN A 211 -31.58 -19.08 -14.95
N ILE A 212 -32.15 -18.67 -13.81
CA ILE A 212 -32.19 -17.27 -13.40
C ILE A 212 -30.84 -16.86 -12.80
N ILE A 213 -30.41 -17.52 -11.74
CA ILE A 213 -29.17 -17.19 -11.02
C ILE A 213 -27.94 -17.31 -11.94
N ASP A 214 -27.90 -18.37 -12.75
CA ASP A 214 -26.78 -18.60 -13.67
C ASP A 214 -26.69 -17.52 -14.76
N THR A 215 -27.85 -17.04 -15.26
CA THR A 215 -27.88 -15.93 -16.21
C THR A 215 -27.35 -14.64 -15.59
N LEU A 216 -27.69 -14.36 -14.32
CA LEU A 216 -27.16 -13.19 -13.60
C LEU A 216 -25.65 -13.32 -13.34
N ASN A 217 -25.18 -14.49 -12.93
CA ASN A 217 -23.76 -14.77 -12.75
C ASN A 217 -22.97 -14.65 -14.04
N TYR A 218 -23.52 -15.16 -15.14
CA TYR A 218 -22.95 -15.01 -16.46
C TYR A 218 -22.83 -13.54 -16.87
N LEU A 219 -23.90 -12.77 -16.66
CA LEU A 219 -23.91 -11.33 -16.95
C LEU A 219 -22.91 -10.56 -16.09
N MET A 220 -22.78 -10.92 -14.82
CA MET A 220 -21.77 -10.34 -13.91
C MET A 220 -20.35 -10.59 -14.40
N ILE A 221 -20.03 -11.78 -14.89
CA ILE A 221 -18.72 -12.09 -15.46
C ILE A 221 -18.51 -11.30 -16.77
N GLU A 222 -19.53 -11.23 -17.61
CA GLU A 222 -19.47 -10.56 -18.92
C GLU A 222 -19.30 -9.05 -18.79
N THR A 223 -20.07 -8.39 -17.90
CA THR A 223 -20.20 -6.93 -17.85
C THR A 223 -19.70 -6.30 -16.54
N GLY A 224 -19.49 -7.10 -15.51
CA GLY A 224 -19.11 -6.62 -14.17
C GLY A 224 -20.28 -6.07 -13.34
N GLN A 225 -21.50 -6.06 -13.87
CA GLN A 225 -22.67 -5.53 -13.15
C GLN A 225 -23.33 -6.64 -12.33
N VAL A 226 -23.60 -6.32 -11.05
CA VAL A 226 -24.18 -7.26 -10.09
C VAL A 226 -25.68 -7.05 -10.02
N PHE A 227 -26.45 -8.06 -10.42
CA PHE A 227 -27.89 -8.11 -10.30
C PHE A 227 -28.30 -9.17 -9.27
N PHE A 228 -29.35 -8.90 -8.52
CA PHE A 228 -29.94 -9.84 -7.59
C PHE A 228 -31.36 -10.24 -8.04
N ALA A 229 -31.71 -11.52 -7.88
CA ALA A 229 -33.03 -12.02 -8.17
C ALA A 229 -33.71 -12.47 -6.88
N TYR A 230 -34.91 -12.01 -6.66
CA TYR A 230 -35.76 -12.33 -5.51
C TYR A 230 -37.01 -13.03 -5.94
N ASP A 231 -37.52 -13.90 -5.10
CA ASP A 231 -38.88 -14.47 -5.23
C ASP A 231 -39.91 -13.37 -4.95
N LEU A 232 -40.71 -13.03 -5.97
CA LEU A 232 -41.65 -11.92 -5.89
C LEU A 232 -42.80 -12.23 -4.95
N GLU A 233 -43.29 -13.48 -4.94
CA GLU A 233 -44.41 -13.90 -4.05
C GLU A 233 -43.99 -13.74 -2.58
N ILE A 234 -42.80 -14.21 -2.22
CA ILE A 234 -42.30 -14.05 -0.86
C ILE A 234 -42.11 -12.56 -0.50
N LEU A 235 -41.72 -11.73 -1.45
CA LEU A 235 -41.60 -10.29 -1.19
C LEU A 235 -42.98 -9.64 -1.04
N GLU A 236 -43.98 -10.07 -1.77
CA GLU A 236 -45.36 -9.58 -1.66
C GLU A 236 -45.97 -10.00 -0.32
N ASP A 237 -45.73 -11.23 0.14
CA ASP A 237 -46.17 -11.73 1.46
C ASP A 237 -45.53 -10.99 2.65
N LEU A 238 -44.32 -10.50 2.47
CA LEU A 238 -43.66 -9.68 3.49
C LEU A 238 -44.32 -8.31 3.64
N MET A 239 -45.29 -7.96 2.79
CA MET A 239 -45.91 -6.65 2.71
C MET A 239 -47.38 -6.66 3.08
N SER A 240 -47.77 -5.63 3.82
CA SER A 240 -49.21 -5.32 4.06
C SER A 240 -49.84 -4.50 2.92
N THR A 241 -49.06 -4.03 1.95
CA THR A 241 -49.49 -3.15 0.85
C THR A 241 -48.92 -3.61 -0.49
N LYS A 242 -49.63 -3.41 -1.60
CA LYS A 242 -49.22 -3.82 -2.96
C LYS A 242 -48.02 -3.06 -3.54
N ASN A 243 -47.40 -2.15 -2.79
CA ASN A 243 -46.38 -1.29 -3.28
C ASN A 243 -44.98 -1.69 -2.71
N LEU A 244 -44.09 -2.19 -3.56
CA LEU A 244 -42.70 -2.54 -3.19
C LEU A 244 -41.82 -1.29 -3.08
N VAL A 245 -41.51 -0.88 -1.85
CA VAL A 245 -40.61 0.26 -1.59
C VAL A 245 -39.33 -0.24 -0.95
N PHE A 246 -38.22 -0.18 -1.71
CA PHE A 246 -36.91 -0.56 -1.24
C PHE A 246 -36.21 0.65 -0.64
N ILE A 247 -35.65 0.53 0.55
CA ILE A 247 -34.97 1.61 1.25
C ILE A 247 -33.60 1.09 1.68
N THR A 248 -32.53 1.86 1.39
CA THR A 248 -31.21 1.61 1.94
C THR A 248 -31.08 2.27 3.31
N LYS A 249 -30.77 1.49 4.33
CA LYS A 249 -30.59 1.94 5.72
C LYS A 249 -29.34 1.33 6.33
N TRP A 250 -28.78 1.98 7.34
CA TRP A 250 -27.84 1.34 8.23
C TRP A 250 -28.54 0.26 9.06
N ALA A 251 -27.86 -0.84 9.30
CA ALA A 251 -28.40 -1.91 10.15
C ALA A 251 -28.66 -1.41 11.56
N THR A 252 -29.67 -1.95 12.21
CA THR A 252 -29.86 -1.80 13.65
C THR A 252 -28.91 -2.77 14.36
N GLU A 253 -28.33 -2.37 15.48
CA GLU A 253 -27.43 -3.21 16.26
C GLU A 253 -28.13 -4.53 16.62
N GLU A 254 -27.38 -5.65 16.54
CA GLU A 254 -27.83 -7.01 16.82
C GLU A 254 -28.91 -7.60 15.89
N SER A 255 -29.21 -6.93 14.76
CA SER A 255 -30.10 -7.53 13.79
C SER A 255 -29.49 -8.82 13.19
N LEU A 256 -30.22 -9.92 13.24
CA LEU A 256 -29.78 -11.20 12.69
C LEU A 256 -30.11 -11.31 11.21
N PHE A 257 -29.10 -11.59 10.41
CA PHE A 257 -29.22 -11.75 8.96
C PHE A 257 -28.93 -13.20 8.54
N PRO A 258 -29.91 -13.93 7.94
CA PRO A 258 -29.71 -15.29 7.49
C PRO A 258 -28.97 -15.35 6.16
N ILE A 259 -27.80 -15.99 6.17
CA ILE A 259 -26.98 -16.24 4.96
C ILE A 259 -27.32 -17.61 4.35
N SER A 260 -27.56 -18.60 5.19
CA SER A 260 -27.97 -19.93 4.80
C SER A 260 -28.97 -20.44 5.82
N GLU A 261 -29.57 -21.59 5.56
CA GLU A 261 -30.54 -22.23 6.50
C GLU A 261 -29.94 -22.40 7.90
N SER A 262 -28.63 -22.72 7.98
CA SER A 262 -27.95 -23.00 9.24
C SER A 262 -27.12 -21.82 9.78
N LYS A 263 -26.85 -20.76 8.98
CA LYS A 263 -25.94 -19.69 9.37
C LYS A 263 -26.63 -18.33 9.37
N ARG A 264 -26.67 -17.72 10.56
CA ARG A 264 -27.09 -16.32 10.76
C ARG A 264 -25.92 -15.49 11.25
N ILE A 265 -25.87 -14.24 10.85
CA ILE A 265 -24.83 -13.28 11.26
C ILE A 265 -25.50 -12.09 11.93
N SER A 266 -24.90 -11.62 13.04
CA SER A 266 -25.28 -10.36 13.67
C SER A 266 -24.70 -9.18 12.86
N LEU A 267 -25.53 -8.19 12.59
CA LEU A 267 -25.14 -6.98 11.87
C LEU A 267 -24.82 -5.86 12.85
N ASN A 268 -23.77 -5.11 12.56
CA ASN A 268 -23.39 -3.90 13.29
C ASN A 268 -24.02 -2.67 12.63
N SER A 269 -24.19 -1.59 13.37
CA SER A 269 -24.74 -0.30 12.91
C SER A 269 -24.00 0.34 11.72
N ASN A 270 -22.77 -0.10 11.43
CA ASN A 270 -21.96 0.37 10.30
C ASN A 270 -22.15 -0.43 9.01
N ILE A 271 -23.10 -1.34 8.95
CA ILE A 271 -23.39 -2.16 7.78
C ILE A 271 -24.60 -1.58 7.04
N LEU A 272 -24.41 -1.33 5.75
CA LEU A 272 -25.49 -0.87 4.89
C LEU A 272 -26.41 -2.04 4.53
N THR A 273 -27.71 -1.88 4.67
CA THR A 273 -28.72 -2.90 4.35
C THR A 273 -29.76 -2.36 3.37
N LEU A 274 -30.29 -3.26 2.56
CA LEU A 274 -31.47 -3.00 1.74
C LEU A 274 -32.68 -3.59 2.44
N THR A 275 -33.65 -2.75 2.75
CA THR A 275 -34.83 -3.12 3.49
C THR A 275 -36.10 -2.95 2.66
N LEU A 276 -37.07 -3.84 2.91
CA LEU A 276 -38.43 -3.75 2.44
C LEU A 276 -39.34 -3.77 3.66
N ASN A 277 -40.14 -2.72 3.89
CA ASN A 277 -40.98 -2.59 5.10
C ASN A 277 -40.23 -2.91 6.41
N ASN A 278 -39.05 -2.32 6.59
CA ASN A 278 -38.14 -2.54 7.74
C ASN A 278 -37.57 -3.96 7.89
N LYS A 279 -37.92 -4.92 7.01
CA LYS A 279 -37.26 -6.23 6.97
C LYS A 279 -36.05 -6.19 6.04
N ILE A 280 -34.90 -6.73 6.48
CA ILE A 280 -33.66 -6.74 5.70
C ILE A 280 -33.76 -7.86 4.65
N ILE A 281 -33.68 -7.47 3.37
CA ILE A 281 -33.74 -8.42 2.25
C ILE A 281 -32.36 -8.70 1.65
N SER A 282 -31.43 -7.78 1.75
CA SER A 282 -30.05 -8.01 1.31
C SER A 282 -29.07 -7.01 1.94
N ILE A 283 -27.78 -7.36 1.92
CA ILE A 283 -26.69 -6.43 2.07
C ILE A 283 -26.27 -6.04 0.66
N PRO A 284 -26.43 -4.75 0.26
CA PRO A 284 -26.33 -4.31 -1.12
C PRO A 284 -25.00 -4.70 -1.77
N GLY A 285 -25.06 -5.27 -2.99
CA GLY A 285 -23.88 -5.67 -3.75
C GLY A 285 -23.02 -6.75 -3.10
N PHE A 286 -23.52 -7.40 -2.04
CA PHE A 286 -22.77 -8.35 -1.24
C PHE A 286 -23.46 -9.70 -1.07
N ILE A 287 -24.59 -9.78 -0.37
CA ILE A 287 -25.32 -11.02 -0.06
C ILE A 287 -26.83 -10.76 -0.01
N GLN A 288 -27.60 -11.72 -0.49
CA GLN A 288 -29.05 -11.76 -0.35
C GLN A 288 -29.48 -12.53 0.93
N ASN A 289 -30.65 -12.19 1.46
CA ASN A 289 -31.31 -12.96 2.50
C ASN A 289 -31.75 -14.32 1.93
N ASN A 290 -31.32 -15.42 2.57
CA ASN A 290 -31.59 -16.76 2.10
C ASN A 290 -33.10 -17.05 1.91
N ASN A 291 -33.94 -16.44 2.73
CA ASN A 291 -35.41 -16.66 2.67
C ASN A 291 -36.05 -16.01 1.44
N THR A 292 -35.38 -15.12 0.73
CA THR A 292 -35.94 -14.39 -0.42
C THR A 292 -35.27 -14.79 -1.75
N ILE A 293 -34.37 -15.77 -1.74
CA ILE A 293 -33.68 -16.26 -2.94
C ILE A 293 -34.64 -17.11 -3.79
N VAL A 294 -34.47 -17.00 -5.11
CA VAL A 294 -35.17 -17.80 -6.10
C VAL A 294 -34.88 -19.29 -5.92
N ASN A 295 -35.90 -20.07 -5.71
CA ASN A 295 -35.86 -21.52 -5.52
C ASN A 295 -36.62 -22.27 -6.64
N LYS A 296 -36.71 -23.60 -6.58
CA LYS A 296 -37.38 -24.42 -7.60
C LYS A 296 -38.87 -24.16 -7.70
N ASN A 297 -39.52 -23.69 -6.64
CA ASN A 297 -40.96 -23.47 -6.56
C ASN A 297 -41.37 -22.05 -6.94
N THR A 298 -40.41 -21.17 -7.19
CA THR A 298 -40.63 -19.76 -7.52
C THR A 298 -41.36 -19.66 -8.86
N SER A 299 -42.51 -18.99 -8.91
CA SER A 299 -43.30 -18.76 -10.12
C SER A 299 -43.15 -17.34 -10.65
N SER A 300 -42.73 -16.40 -9.82
CA SER A 300 -42.54 -15.00 -10.18
C SER A 300 -41.24 -14.44 -9.58
N VAL A 301 -40.49 -13.65 -10.35
CA VAL A 301 -39.18 -13.16 -9.97
C VAL A 301 -39.10 -11.64 -10.13
N LEU A 302 -38.50 -11.01 -9.12
CA LEU A 302 -38.07 -9.63 -9.17
C LEU A 302 -36.53 -9.58 -9.33
N ILE A 303 -36.02 -8.88 -10.36
CA ILE A 303 -34.61 -8.66 -10.55
C ILE A 303 -34.27 -7.20 -10.20
N GLN A 304 -33.36 -7.04 -9.29
CA GLN A 304 -32.97 -5.74 -8.74
C GLN A 304 -31.50 -5.42 -9.10
N TYR A 305 -31.26 -4.17 -9.45
CA TYR A 305 -29.94 -3.58 -9.59
C TYR A 305 -29.88 -2.26 -8.83
N GLY A 306 -28.76 -2.03 -8.16
CA GLY A 306 -28.49 -0.77 -7.47
C GLY A 306 -27.03 -0.32 -7.58
N ILE A 307 -26.80 0.98 -7.49
CA ILE A 307 -25.47 1.58 -7.38
C ILE A 307 -25.25 1.93 -5.93
N TYR A 308 -24.18 1.42 -5.36
CA TYR A 308 -23.82 1.62 -3.96
C TYR A 308 -22.39 2.11 -3.86
N ASP A 309 -22.06 2.81 -2.77
CA ASP A 309 -20.70 3.28 -2.52
C ASP A 309 -19.76 2.08 -2.28
N ALA A 310 -18.78 1.92 -3.14
CA ALA A 310 -17.78 0.85 -3.07
C ALA A 310 -17.02 0.81 -1.73
N LYS A 311 -16.79 1.99 -1.10
CA LYS A 311 -16.12 2.08 0.21
C LYS A 311 -16.99 1.45 1.30
N LYS A 312 -18.32 1.71 1.27
CA LYS A 312 -19.28 1.16 2.25
C LYS A 312 -19.41 -0.35 2.11
N ILE A 313 -19.48 -0.86 0.87
CA ILE A 313 -19.46 -2.30 0.61
C ILE A 313 -18.20 -2.96 1.16
N LYS A 314 -17.02 -2.35 0.91
CA LYS A 314 -15.75 -2.85 1.42
C LYS A 314 -15.69 -2.86 2.95
N ILE A 315 -16.24 -1.85 3.61
CA ILE A 315 -16.35 -1.80 5.08
C ILE A 315 -17.24 -2.93 5.58
N SER A 316 -18.43 -3.11 4.97
CA SER A 316 -19.37 -4.19 5.32
C SER A 316 -18.74 -5.58 5.16
N SER A 317 -18.06 -5.83 4.04
CA SER A 317 -17.33 -7.08 3.77
C SER A 317 -16.25 -7.37 4.82
N LYS A 318 -15.50 -6.33 5.23
CA LYS A 318 -14.46 -6.44 6.26
C LYS A 318 -15.03 -6.68 7.65
N LEU A 319 -16.10 -5.98 8.03
CA LEU A 319 -16.75 -6.13 9.34
C LEU A 319 -17.37 -7.51 9.52
N LEU A 320 -17.94 -8.05 8.44
CA LEU A 320 -18.55 -9.40 8.44
C LEU A 320 -17.52 -10.51 8.25
N ASN A 321 -16.26 -10.17 7.97
CA ASN A 321 -15.18 -11.09 7.62
C ASN A 321 -15.58 -12.10 6.54
N LEU A 322 -16.38 -11.64 5.56
CA LEU A 322 -16.87 -12.42 4.44
C LEU A 322 -16.47 -11.74 3.13
N ARG A 323 -16.16 -12.56 2.13
CA ARG A 323 -15.82 -12.08 0.78
C ARG A 323 -16.51 -12.96 -0.25
N THR A 324 -17.48 -12.39 -0.97
CA THR A 324 -18.23 -13.06 -2.03
C THR A 324 -17.79 -12.54 -3.40
N ASP A 325 -18.07 -13.29 -4.48
CA ASP A 325 -17.79 -12.85 -5.85
C ASP A 325 -18.53 -11.55 -6.18
N TYR A 326 -19.74 -11.37 -5.64
CA TYR A 326 -20.50 -10.14 -5.78
C TYR A 326 -19.82 -8.97 -5.09
N SER A 327 -19.33 -9.14 -3.85
CA SER A 327 -18.62 -8.09 -3.11
C SER A 327 -17.34 -7.67 -3.81
N ILE A 328 -16.56 -8.63 -4.32
CA ILE A 328 -15.30 -8.36 -5.07
C ILE A 328 -15.57 -7.46 -6.28
N LYS A 329 -16.67 -7.64 -6.98
CA LYS A 329 -17.06 -6.80 -8.11
C LYS A 329 -17.57 -5.42 -7.65
N SER A 330 -18.42 -5.40 -6.65
CA SER A 330 -19.07 -4.18 -6.16
C SER A 330 -18.09 -3.24 -5.42
N GLU A 331 -17.09 -3.79 -4.72
CA GLU A 331 -16.01 -3.01 -4.06
C GLU A 331 -15.13 -2.21 -5.03
N LYS A 332 -15.10 -2.59 -6.32
CA LYS A 332 -14.19 -2.00 -7.32
C LYS A 332 -14.82 -0.88 -8.16
N GLN A 333 -16.03 -0.44 -7.87
CA GLN A 333 -16.79 0.52 -8.71
C GLN A 333 -16.95 0.04 -10.16
N THR A 334 -18.07 -0.57 -10.46
CA THR A 334 -18.39 -1.05 -11.81
C THR A 334 -18.54 0.10 -12.81
N ASP A 335 -18.29 -0.17 -14.10
CA ASP A 335 -18.47 0.82 -15.15
C ASP A 335 -19.95 1.16 -15.37
N LEU A 336 -20.35 2.34 -14.93
CA LEU A 336 -21.73 2.81 -15.07
C LEU A 336 -22.17 3.00 -16.54
N ASN A 337 -21.22 3.20 -17.47
CA ASN A 337 -21.56 3.27 -18.90
C ASN A 337 -22.05 1.94 -19.45
N LEU A 338 -21.64 0.84 -18.84
CA LEU A 338 -22.09 -0.50 -19.23
C LEU A 338 -23.45 -0.88 -18.66
N LEU A 339 -24.01 -0.08 -17.75
CA LEU A 339 -25.27 -0.42 -17.09
C LEU A 339 -26.42 -0.61 -18.09
N GLU A 340 -26.63 0.37 -18.95
CA GLU A 340 -27.67 0.34 -19.97
C GLU A 340 -27.51 -0.89 -20.88
N GLN A 341 -26.30 -1.13 -21.33
CA GLN A 341 -25.98 -2.27 -22.18
C GLN A 341 -26.15 -3.61 -21.45
N SER A 342 -25.78 -3.67 -20.17
CA SER A 342 -25.95 -4.85 -19.32
C SER A 342 -27.42 -5.17 -19.11
N TYR A 343 -28.22 -4.15 -18.92
CA TYR A 343 -29.67 -4.29 -18.78
C TYR A 343 -30.32 -4.84 -20.05
N LEU A 344 -29.98 -4.28 -21.19
CA LEU A 344 -30.45 -4.79 -22.48
C LEU A 344 -29.98 -6.23 -22.74
N ARG A 345 -28.73 -6.51 -22.36
CA ARG A 345 -28.18 -7.86 -22.43
C ARG A 345 -28.91 -8.84 -21.55
N LEU A 346 -29.28 -8.43 -20.34
CA LEU A 346 -30.10 -9.22 -19.41
C LEU A 346 -31.43 -9.62 -20.06
N ILE A 347 -32.17 -8.63 -20.60
CA ILE A 347 -33.46 -8.87 -21.26
C ILE A 347 -33.27 -9.84 -22.43
N HIS A 348 -32.24 -9.64 -23.25
CA HIS A 348 -31.96 -10.53 -24.37
C HIS A 348 -31.65 -11.97 -23.91
N LEU A 349 -30.83 -12.17 -22.87
CA LEU A 349 -30.52 -13.48 -22.34
C LEU A 349 -31.75 -14.22 -21.82
N PHE A 350 -32.64 -13.52 -21.14
CA PHE A 350 -33.89 -14.10 -20.66
C PHE A 350 -34.89 -14.37 -21.79
N TRP A 351 -34.95 -13.49 -22.79
CA TRP A 351 -35.75 -13.71 -23.95
C TRP A 351 -35.35 -14.98 -24.72
N THR A 352 -34.05 -15.25 -24.86
CA THR A 352 -33.56 -16.50 -25.45
C THR A 352 -33.98 -17.75 -24.69
N GLN A 353 -34.30 -17.62 -23.41
CA GLN A 353 -34.79 -18.67 -22.53
C GLN A 353 -36.33 -18.69 -22.46
N LYS A 354 -37.01 -17.90 -23.29
CA LYS A 354 -38.49 -17.74 -23.35
C LYS A 354 -39.09 -17.11 -22.08
N ILE A 355 -38.30 -16.39 -21.28
CA ILE A 355 -38.77 -15.65 -20.13
C ILE A 355 -39.17 -14.25 -20.59
N LYS A 356 -40.42 -13.88 -20.35
CA LYS A 356 -40.96 -12.56 -20.69
C LYS A 356 -41.01 -11.69 -19.45
N PHE A 357 -40.69 -10.44 -19.57
CA PHE A 357 -40.84 -9.45 -18.50
C PHE A 357 -42.18 -8.74 -18.65
N GLU A 358 -42.92 -8.65 -17.56
CA GLU A 358 -44.15 -7.88 -17.45
C GLU A 358 -43.83 -6.56 -16.75
N SER A 359 -44.38 -5.48 -17.28
CA SER A 359 -44.02 -4.11 -16.86
C SER A 359 -45.00 -3.50 -15.85
N GLU A 360 -45.83 -4.30 -15.17
CA GLU A 360 -46.89 -3.75 -14.34
C GLU A 360 -46.71 -4.06 -12.84
N ILE A 361 -45.96 -3.20 -12.15
CA ILE A 361 -46.17 -2.96 -10.72
C ILE A 361 -46.35 -1.45 -10.52
N PRO A 362 -47.42 -1.03 -9.79
CA PRO A 362 -47.70 0.40 -9.62
C PRO A 362 -46.64 1.10 -8.80
N ILE A 363 -46.23 2.30 -9.30
CA ILE A 363 -45.27 3.17 -8.67
C ILE A 363 -45.93 3.94 -7.54
N VAL A 364 -45.38 3.91 -6.33
CA VAL A 364 -45.77 4.85 -5.28
C VAL A 364 -45.13 6.20 -5.53
N ASN A 365 -45.99 7.16 -5.86
CA ASN A 365 -45.61 8.56 -5.91
C ASN A 365 -45.54 9.12 -4.48
N ASN A 366 -44.33 9.30 -3.94
CA ASN A 366 -44.17 10.19 -2.80
C ASN A 366 -44.13 11.63 -3.30
N ASN A 367 -45.00 12.46 -2.74
CA ASN A 367 -45.30 13.86 -3.13
C ASN A 367 -44.09 14.86 -3.05
N THR A 368 -42.90 14.43 -2.76
CA THR A 368 -41.71 15.27 -2.68
C THR A 368 -40.93 15.37 -4.01
N LEU A 369 -41.35 14.67 -5.06
CA LEU A 369 -40.71 14.67 -6.37
C LEU A 369 -41.61 15.26 -7.46
N LYS A 370 -42.20 16.42 -7.20
CA LYS A 370 -42.81 17.25 -8.27
C LYS A 370 -41.72 17.69 -9.23
N LYS A 371 -41.81 17.25 -10.51
CA LYS A 371 -41.00 17.56 -11.67
C LYS A 371 -39.84 16.58 -11.99
N VAL A 372 -40.14 15.33 -12.27
CA VAL A 372 -39.21 14.48 -13.03
C VAL A 372 -39.99 13.68 -14.07
N GLY A 373 -40.32 14.33 -15.19
CA GLY A 373 -40.95 13.69 -16.35
C GLY A 373 -40.03 12.80 -17.20
N ASP A 374 -38.71 12.80 -16.95
CA ASP A 374 -37.74 12.09 -17.77
C ASP A 374 -36.70 11.33 -16.94
N ASN A 375 -37.04 10.08 -16.55
CA ASN A 375 -36.11 9.23 -15.79
C ASN A 375 -34.81 8.91 -16.58
N VAL A 376 -34.88 8.87 -17.90
CA VAL A 376 -33.72 8.73 -18.81
C VAL A 376 -32.82 9.96 -18.76
N SER A 377 -33.41 11.15 -18.57
CA SER A 377 -32.67 12.42 -18.49
C SER A 377 -31.83 12.54 -17.21
N LEU A 378 -32.25 11.92 -16.10
CA LEU A 378 -31.50 11.98 -14.83
C LEU A 378 -30.23 11.12 -14.88
N PHE A 379 -30.32 9.92 -15.39
CA PHE A 379 -29.15 9.04 -15.57
C PHE A 379 -28.15 9.66 -16.56
N SER A 380 -28.64 10.16 -17.69
CA SER A 380 -27.78 10.84 -18.67
C SER A 380 -27.19 12.16 -18.14
N ARG A 381 -27.92 12.91 -17.30
CA ARG A 381 -27.40 14.08 -16.58
C ARG A 381 -26.34 13.70 -15.54
N TYR A 382 -26.59 12.65 -14.74
CA TYR A 382 -25.61 12.16 -13.78
C TYR A 382 -24.31 11.73 -14.47
N ILE A 383 -24.41 11.01 -15.57
CA ILE A 383 -23.26 10.63 -16.39
C ILE A 383 -22.52 11.86 -16.94
N LYS A 384 -23.24 12.82 -17.55
CA LYS A 384 -22.63 14.04 -18.12
C LYS A 384 -21.98 14.92 -17.06
N GLN A 385 -22.63 15.15 -15.91
CA GLN A 385 -22.08 15.96 -14.81
C GLN A 385 -20.89 15.33 -14.14
N SER A 386 -20.75 13.99 -14.20
CA SER A 386 -19.65 13.29 -13.58
C SER A 386 -18.44 13.08 -14.50
N GLN A 387 -18.53 13.43 -15.79
CA GLN A 387 -17.40 13.29 -16.72
C GLN A 387 -16.28 14.30 -16.39
N LYS A 388 -15.07 13.77 -16.24
CA LYS A 388 -13.86 14.56 -16.02
C LYS A 388 -13.20 14.88 -17.36
N LYS A 389 -12.79 16.15 -17.52
CA LYS A 389 -12.07 16.63 -18.69
C LYS A 389 -10.63 16.96 -18.31
N ILE A 390 -9.66 16.42 -19.00
CA ILE A 390 -8.24 16.65 -18.75
C ILE A 390 -7.61 17.23 -20.02
N LYS A 391 -6.84 18.32 -19.83
CA LYS A 391 -6.02 18.92 -20.88
C LYS A 391 -4.70 18.16 -20.96
N ILE A 392 -4.29 17.77 -22.16
CA ILE A 392 -2.97 17.18 -22.44
C ILE A 392 -2.22 18.04 -23.44
N SER A 393 -0.92 18.20 -23.24
CA SER A 393 -0.03 18.92 -24.14
C SER A 393 0.83 17.93 -24.95
N TYR A 394 0.82 18.06 -26.27
CA TYR A 394 1.67 17.22 -27.12
C TYR A 394 3.16 17.44 -26.87
N LYS A 395 3.55 18.64 -26.43
CA LYS A 395 4.93 18.96 -26.04
C LYS A 395 5.32 18.17 -24.78
N ASN A 396 4.48 18.16 -23.76
CA ASN A 396 4.73 17.42 -22.52
C ASN A 396 4.82 15.91 -22.80
N ILE A 397 3.92 15.38 -23.61
CA ILE A 397 3.96 13.96 -23.98
C ILE A 397 5.31 13.63 -24.62
N LYS A 398 5.76 14.42 -25.61
CA LYS A 398 7.06 14.21 -26.29
C LYS A 398 8.24 14.26 -25.31
N GLN A 399 8.23 15.20 -24.38
CA GLN A 399 9.27 15.34 -23.36
C GLN A 399 9.34 14.15 -22.41
N LEU A 400 8.16 13.67 -21.96
CA LEU A 400 8.07 12.54 -21.03
C LEU A 400 8.38 11.19 -21.69
N THR A 401 7.92 11.00 -22.94
CA THR A 401 8.09 9.71 -23.63
C THR A 401 9.45 9.55 -24.28
N GLY A 402 10.09 10.66 -24.66
CA GLY A 402 11.35 10.63 -25.40
C GLY A 402 11.23 10.06 -26.83
N PRO A 403 12.34 9.59 -27.41
CA PRO A 403 12.39 9.07 -28.77
C PRO A 403 11.59 7.78 -28.93
N TYR A 404 10.83 7.69 -30.04
CA TYR A 404 9.97 6.56 -30.36
C TYR A 404 10.47 5.87 -31.64
N ASN A 405 10.80 4.59 -31.58
CA ASN A 405 11.44 3.82 -32.65
C ASN A 405 12.66 4.56 -33.24
N ASN A 406 12.60 4.89 -34.53
CA ASN A 406 13.63 5.68 -35.24
C ASN A 406 13.21 7.14 -35.45
N SER A 407 12.09 7.59 -34.88
CA SER A 407 11.62 8.96 -34.92
C SER A 407 11.87 9.67 -33.59
N ASP A 408 11.97 11.02 -33.62
CA ASP A 408 12.27 11.81 -32.43
C ASP A 408 11.14 11.82 -31.39
N ALA A 409 9.89 11.53 -31.80
CA ALA A 409 8.76 11.51 -30.88
C ALA A 409 7.49 10.88 -31.51
N LEU A 410 6.50 10.61 -30.64
CA LEU A 410 5.16 10.19 -31.06
C LEU A 410 4.44 11.26 -31.89
N ASN A 411 3.76 10.82 -32.96
CA ASN A 411 2.93 11.69 -33.80
C ASN A 411 1.57 11.96 -33.11
N LYS A 412 1.01 13.16 -33.31
CA LYS A 412 -0.35 13.54 -32.83
C LYS A 412 -1.40 12.50 -33.21
N PHE A 413 -1.37 12.02 -34.44
CA PHE A 413 -2.32 11.00 -34.91
C PHE A 413 -2.24 9.70 -34.11
N GLN A 414 -1.03 9.24 -33.79
CA GLN A 414 -0.82 8.03 -32.97
C GLN A 414 -1.37 8.21 -31.56
N ILE A 415 -1.15 9.37 -30.94
CA ILE A 415 -1.67 9.71 -29.63
C ILE A 415 -3.19 9.64 -29.61
N VAL A 416 -3.84 10.39 -30.52
CA VAL A 416 -5.30 10.46 -30.63
C VAL A 416 -5.91 9.09 -30.93
N ARG A 417 -5.29 8.33 -31.83
CA ARG A 417 -5.74 6.99 -32.19
C ARG A 417 -5.71 6.03 -31.00
N ASN A 418 -4.62 6.00 -30.23
CA ASN A 418 -4.50 5.10 -29.09
C ASN A 418 -5.50 5.46 -27.99
N LEU A 419 -5.74 6.73 -27.74
CA LEU A 419 -6.79 7.18 -26.82
C LEU A 419 -8.19 6.74 -27.27
N LYS A 420 -8.51 6.87 -28.56
CA LYS A 420 -9.79 6.40 -29.09
C LYS A 420 -9.96 4.88 -28.99
N LEU A 421 -8.88 4.10 -29.12
CA LEU A 421 -8.92 2.64 -28.95
C LEU A 421 -9.28 2.23 -27.49
N LEU A 422 -8.95 3.05 -26.53
CA LEU A 422 -9.30 2.89 -25.11
C LEU A 422 -10.64 3.56 -24.74
N ASN A 423 -11.47 3.93 -25.72
CA ASN A 423 -12.76 4.60 -25.55
C ASN A 423 -12.70 6.00 -24.90
N PHE A 424 -11.55 6.67 -24.94
CA PHE A 424 -11.47 8.07 -24.55
C PHE A 424 -12.08 8.95 -25.65
N LYS A 425 -12.98 9.84 -25.26
CA LYS A 425 -13.57 10.82 -26.17
C LYS A 425 -12.72 12.08 -26.20
N ILE A 426 -12.45 12.60 -27.40
CA ILE A 426 -11.71 13.83 -27.60
C ILE A 426 -12.72 14.95 -27.82
N ASP A 427 -12.70 15.95 -26.95
CA ASP A 427 -13.66 17.05 -26.99
C ASP A 427 -13.17 18.19 -27.88
N LEU A 428 -11.95 18.68 -27.62
CA LEU A 428 -11.32 19.72 -28.42
C LEU A 428 -9.88 19.32 -28.75
N GLN A 429 -9.48 19.59 -29.99
CA GLN A 429 -8.13 19.37 -30.45
C GLN A 429 -7.59 20.63 -31.10
N THR A 430 -6.46 21.13 -30.58
CA THR A 430 -5.70 22.24 -31.16
C THR A 430 -4.34 21.72 -31.62
N ASP A 431 -3.52 22.57 -32.24
CA ASP A 431 -2.18 22.18 -32.67
C ASP A 431 -1.23 21.82 -31.52
N GLN A 432 -1.44 22.42 -30.36
CA GLN A 432 -0.57 22.23 -29.19
C GLN A 432 -1.16 21.33 -28.11
N ASN A 433 -2.50 21.31 -27.98
CA ASN A 433 -3.19 20.67 -26.87
C ASN A 433 -4.38 19.84 -27.35
N CYS A 434 -4.76 18.89 -26.54
CA CYS A 434 -5.96 18.08 -26.72
C CYS A 434 -6.72 17.99 -25.39
N TYR A 435 -8.05 18.09 -25.44
CA TYR A 435 -8.90 17.90 -24.28
C TYR A 435 -9.57 16.53 -24.37
N VAL A 436 -9.36 15.73 -23.34
CA VAL A 436 -9.81 14.33 -23.28
C VAL A 436 -10.88 14.17 -22.22
N LEU A 437 -12.01 13.63 -22.60
CA LEU A 437 -13.07 13.22 -21.68
C LEU A 437 -12.77 11.82 -21.16
N ILE A 438 -12.69 11.70 -19.84
CA ILE A 438 -12.36 10.44 -19.17
C ILE A 438 -13.61 9.57 -19.03
N PRO A 439 -13.57 8.29 -19.45
CA PRO A 439 -14.66 7.35 -19.22
C PRO A 439 -14.97 7.22 -17.72
N LEU A 440 -16.24 7.04 -17.36
CA LEU A 440 -16.63 6.96 -15.94
C LEU A 440 -15.95 5.83 -15.19
N ALA A 441 -15.72 4.70 -15.84
CA ALA A 441 -14.98 3.57 -15.30
C ALA A 441 -13.54 3.92 -14.91
N ARG A 442 -12.94 4.90 -15.57
CA ARG A 442 -11.56 5.35 -15.38
C ARG A 442 -11.45 6.63 -14.56
N LYS A 443 -12.57 7.17 -14.03
CA LYS A 443 -12.62 8.45 -13.32
C LYS A 443 -11.79 8.45 -12.03
N VAL A 444 -11.74 7.33 -11.33
CA VAL A 444 -10.99 7.18 -10.07
C VAL A 444 -9.50 7.01 -10.34
N ASP A 445 -9.17 6.35 -11.42
CA ASP A 445 -7.82 6.01 -11.83
C ASP A 445 -7.09 7.21 -12.47
N ILE A 446 -7.74 7.84 -13.45
CA ILE A 446 -7.13 8.91 -14.25
C ILE A 446 -7.50 10.27 -13.69
N ALA A 447 -6.50 10.92 -13.07
CA ALA A 447 -6.67 12.22 -12.44
C ALA A 447 -5.85 13.34 -13.10
N ARG A 448 -4.69 13.03 -13.69
CA ARG A 448 -3.70 13.96 -14.18
C ARG A 448 -3.31 13.67 -15.64
N GLU A 449 -2.62 14.60 -16.28
CA GLU A 449 -2.07 14.45 -17.62
C GLU A 449 -1.15 13.23 -17.74
N VAL A 450 -0.29 13.02 -16.76
CA VAL A 450 0.68 11.91 -16.75
C VAL A 450 0.01 10.55 -16.75
N ASP A 451 -1.17 10.42 -16.13
CA ASP A 451 -1.92 9.17 -16.10
C ASP A 451 -2.42 8.81 -17.53
N ILE A 452 -2.75 9.82 -18.35
CA ILE A 452 -3.09 9.63 -19.77
C ILE A 452 -1.85 9.28 -20.61
N VAL A 453 -0.71 9.88 -20.29
CA VAL A 453 0.56 9.55 -20.95
C VAL A 453 0.93 8.09 -20.71
N GLU A 454 0.75 7.60 -19.50
CA GLU A 454 0.94 6.18 -19.15
C GLU A 454 0.06 5.27 -20.04
N GLU A 455 -1.23 5.59 -20.17
CA GLU A 455 -2.15 4.83 -21.00
C GLU A 455 -1.70 4.76 -22.46
N ILE A 456 -1.19 5.85 -23.01
CA ILE A 456 -0.67 5.90 -24.36
C ILE A 456 0.55 5.00 -24.52
N ILE A 457 1.51 5.11 -23.60
CA ILE A 457 2.78 4.35 -23.64
C ILE A 457 2.50 2.86 -23.47
N ARG A 458 1.62 2.49 -22.55
CA ARG A 458 1.24 1.12 -22.22
C ARG A 458 0.66 0.40 -23.45
N VAL A 459 -0.25 1.05 -24.17
CA VAL A 459 -0.88 0.50 -25.38
C VAL A 459 0.11 0.38 -26.53
N ILE A 460 0.98 1.36 -26.72
CA ILE A 460 2.02 1.34 -27.74
C ILE A 460 3.04 0.25 -27.44
N GLY A 461 3.43 0.12 -26.18
CA GLY A 461 4.45 -0.77 -25.65
C GLY A 461 5.72 -0.04 -25.26
N PHE A 462 6.14 -0.18 -24.01
CA PHE A 462 7.34 0.46 -23.44
C PHE A 462 8.62 0.13 -24.20
N ASN A 463 8.72 -1.07 -24.76
CA ASN A 463 9.88 -1.53 -25.52
C ASN A 463 10.12 -0.81 -26.86
N LYS A 464 9.18 0.03 -27.29
CA LYS A 464 9.32 0.84 -28.51
C LYS A 464 9.94 2.21 -28.26
N PHE A 465 10.10 2.58 -26.99
CA PHE A 465 10.75 3.82 -26.60
C PHE A 465 12.23 3.56 -26.29
N LYS A 466 13.10 4.44 -26.79
CA LYS A 466 14.53 4.30 -26.54
C LYS A 466 14.86 4.77 -25.12
N PRO A 467 15.57 3.96 -24.32
CA PRO A 467 16.05 4.43 -23.05
C PRO A 467 17.09 5.54 -23.23
N LEU A 468 16.88 6.66 -22.57
CA LEU A 468 17.82 7.77 -22.55
C LEU A 468 18.66 7.69 -21.27
N ARG A 469 19.98 7.68 -21.45
CA ARG A 469 20.88 7.83 -20.30
C ARG A 469 20.95 9.30 -19.93
N LEU A 470 20.54 9.62 -18.71
CA LEU A 470 20.72 10.96 -18.17
C LEU A 470 22.21 11.24 -18.03
N ILE A 471 22.69 12.25 -18.75
CA ILE A 471 24.05 12.74 -18.60
C ILE A 471 24.06 13.65 -17.38
N ASN A 472 24.52 13.12 -16.27
CA ASN A 472 24.70 13.92 -15.06
C ASN A 472 26.17 14.36 -14.98
N ASN A 473 26.42 15.65 -15.17
CA ASN A 473 27.77 16.24 -15.10
C ASN A 473 28.21 16.48 -13.64
N LYS A 474 27.38 16.20 -12.66
CA LYS A 474 27.71 16.35 -11.25
C LYS A 474 28.07 15.00 -10.65
N PHE A 475 29.25 14.90 -10.10
CA PHE A 475 29.65 13.74 -9.30
C PHE A 475 28.75 13.65 -8.04
N GLY A 476 28.37 12.43 -7.68
CA GLY A 476 27.69 12.19 -6.42
C GLY A 476 28.61 12.52 -5.24
N TYR A 477 28.05 13.07 -4.16
CA TYR A 477 28.79 13.30 -2.92
C TYR A 477 27.97 12.80 -1.72
N LEU A 478 28.69 12.40 -0.69
CA LEU A 478 28.06 11.99 0.57
C LEU A 478 27.76 13.22 1.42
N THR A 479 26.58 13.27 2.00
CA THR A 479 26.24 14.29 3.00
C THR A 479 27.14 14.17 4.22
N LYS A 480 27.24 15.23 5.04
CA LYS A 480 28.01 15.19 6.29
C LYS A 480 27.52 14.08 7.21
N ASN A 481 26.20 13.93 7.32
CA ASN A 481 25.56 12.90 8.15
C ASN A 481 25.95 11.50 7.68
N GLU A 482 25.92 11.24 6.37
CA GLU A 482 26.28 9.94 5.83
C GLU A 482 27.78 9.61 6.01
N LYS A 483 28.65 10.63 5.91
CA LYS A 483 30.07 10.47 6.21
C LYS A 483 30.29 10.11 7.69
N LEU A 484 29.57 10.78 8.60
CA LEU A 484 29.62 10.48 10.03
C LEU A 484 29.14 9.05 10.32
N LYS A 485 27.98 8.65 9.77
CA LYS A 485 27.45 7.28 9.94
C LYS A 485 28.46 6.22 9.47
N ARG A 486 29.11 6.44 8.33
CA ARG A 486 30.15 5.52 7.84
C ARG A 486 31.36 5.45 8.77
N ARG A 487 31.79 6.58 9.35
CA ARG A 487 32.86 6.58 10.34
C ARG A 487 32.46 5.82 11.60
N LEU A 488 31.26 6.06 12.12
CA LEU A 488 30.75 5.36 13.30
C LEU A 488 30.66 3.85 13.05
N ARG A 489 30.11 3.45 11.90
CA ARG A 489 30.02 2.05 11.50
C ARG A 489 31.40 1.40 11.41
N SER A 490 32.33 2.05 10.70
CA SER A 490 33.70 1.55 10.56
C SER A 490 34.40 1.40 11.92
N TYR A 491 34.20 2.35 12.84
CA TYR A 491 34.78 2.25 14.16
C TYR A 491 34.31 1.01 14.93
N PHE A 492 33.01 0.80 15.04
CA PHE A 492 32.48 -0.35 15.78
C PHE A 492 32.78 -1.68 15.10
N LEU A 493 32.71 -1.76 13.78
CA LEU A 493 33.09 -2.96 13.04
C LEU A 493 34.57 -3.32 13.24
N ASN A 494 35.47 -2.34 13.28
CA ASN A 494 36.90 -2.55 13.53
C ASN A 494 37.20 -3.01 14.97
N LEU A 495 36.30 -2.74 15.91
CA LEU A 495 36.38 -3.25 17.27
C LEU A 495 35.75 -4.64 17.43
N GLY A 496 35.23 -5.23 16.36
CA GLY A 496 34.58 -6.56 16.39
C GLY A 496 33.09 -6.54 16.71
N PHE A 497 32.46 -5.36 16.79
CA PHE A 497 31.00 -5.28 16.94
C PHE A 497 30.28 -5.71 15.67
N ASN A 498 29.12 -6.32 15.81
CA ASN A 498 28.25 -6.67 14.73
C ASN A 498 27.13 -5.60 14.58
N GLU A 499 26.84 -5.16 13.37
CA GLU A 499 25.70 -4.27 13.12
C GLU A 499 24.41 -5.10 13.13
N SER A 500 23.41 -4.65 13.88
CA SER A 500 22.08 -5.27 13.94
C SER A 500 21.00 -4.30 13.52
N ILE A 501 19.88 -4.82 13.03
CA ILE A 501 18.72 -4.04 12.63
C ILE A 501 17.49 -4.68 13.29
N HIS A 502 16.79 -3.90 14.11
CA HIS A 502 15.60 -4.36 14.82
C HIS A 502 14.34 -3.67 14.28
N SER A 503 13.17 -4.26 14.56
CA SER A 503 11.88 -3.68 14.19
C SER A 503 11.69 -2.29 14.78
N ILE A 504 11.15 -1.39 13.96
CA ILE A 504 10.74 -0.03 14.40
C ILE A 504 9.48 -0.11 15.26
N LEU A 505 8.65 -1.12 15.01
CA LEU A 505 7.39 -1.35 15.69
C LEU A 505 7.59 -2.34 16.84
N ILE A 506 7.15 -1.94 18.02
CA ILE A 506 7.25 -2.69 19.27
C ILE A 506 5.88 -2.88 19.91
N LYS A 507 5.83 -3.76 20.92
CA LYS A 507 4.64 -3.96 21.75
C LYS A 507 4.42 -2.75 22.67
N LYS A 508 3.17 -2.48 23.01
CA LYS A 508 2.79 -1.39 23.90
C LYS A 508 3.21 -1.65 25.34
N ASP A 509 4.04 -0.76 25.87
CA ASP A 509 4.53 -0.84 27.26
C ASP A 509 4.13 0.37 28.13
N SER A 510 3.91 1.56 27.54
CA SER A 510 3.63 2.79 28.29
C SER A 510 2.56 3.69 27.66
N LYS A 511 2.15 4.75 28.37
CA LYS A 511 1.09 5.67 27.90
C LYS A 511 1.60 6.77 26.94
N ASN A 512 2.89 7.10 26.94
CA ASN A 512 3.45 8.24 26.17
C ASN A 512 4.10 7.83 24.86
N GLU A 513 3.54 6.85 24.19
CA GLU A 513 4.09 6.27 22.97
C GLU A 513 3.27 6.66 21.74
N ILE A 514 3.95 6.71 20.59
CA ILE A 514 3.30 7.00 19.29
C ILE A 514 2.74 5.70 18.73
N SER A 515 1.41 5.54 18.80
CA SER A 515 0.72 4.36 18.28
C SER A 515 0.27 4.51 16.83
N LEU A 516 0.24 3.40 16.08
CA LEU A 516 -0.38 3.31 14.77
C LEU A 516 -1.90 3.25 14.93
N LYS A 517 -2.65 3.90 14.01
CA LYS A 517 -4.12 3.85 14.01
C LYS A 517 -4.67 2.45 13.70
N ASN A 518 -4.00 1.73 12.78
CA ASN A 518 -4.43 0.44 12.26
C ASN A 518 -3.23 -0.51 12.14
N PRO A 519 -2.67 -0.99 13.27
CA PRO A 519 -1.54 -1.92 13.22
C PRO A 519 -1.97 -3.25 12.63
N LEU A 520 -1.04 -3.90 11.92
CA LEU A 520 -1.27 -5.23 11.35
C LEU A 520 -1.34 -6.29 12.47
N PHE A 521 -0.47 -6.14 13.49
CA PHE A 521 -0.41 -6.98 14.67
C PHE A 521 -0.42 -6.12 15.93
N ASN A 522 -1.13 -6.57 16.97
CA ASN A 522 -1.19 -5.86 18.26
C ASN A 522 0.17 -5.76 18.94
N ASP A 523 1.01 -6.78 18.75
CA ASP A 523 2.38 -6.82 19.32
C ASP A 523 3.37 -5.92 18.55
N SER A 524 2.97 -5.28 17.47
CA SER A 524 3.77 -4.38 16.66
C SER A 524 2.98 -3.11 16.34
N SER A 525 2.51 -2.43 17.39
CA SER A 525 1.56 -1.31 17.26
C SER A 525 2.15 0.06 17.57
N ILE A 526 3.37 0.14 18.10
CA ILE A 526 3.98 1.37 18.64
C ILE A 526 5.36 1.60 18.06
N LEU A 527 5.69 2.86 17.82
CA LEU A 527 7.02 3.27 17.38
C LEU A 527 8.00 3.27 18.55
N ARG A 528 9.18 2.66 18.40
CA ARG A 528 10.22 2.53 19.43
C ARG A 528 10.74 3.87 19.92
N LEU A 529 10.90 3.99 21.25
CA LEU A 529 11.46 5.16 21.94
C LEU A 529 13.00 5.13 22.04
N SER A 530 13.59 3.92 22.03
CA SER A 530 15.01 3.64 22.15
C SER A 530 15.38 2.40 21.32
N LEU A 531 16.62 2.29 20.89
CA LEU A 531 17.16 1.08 20.25
C LEU A 531 17.58 0.01 21.27
N LEU A 532 17.78 0.41 22.52
CA LEU A 532 18.33 -0.46 23.57
C LEU A 532 17.48 -1.69 23.84
N ASN A 533 16.14 -1.56 23.79
CA ASN A 533 15.24 -2.70 24.03
C ASN A 533 15.48 -3.84 23.01
N GLY A 534 15.59 -3.50 21.72
CA GLY A 534 15.88 -4.49 20.69
C GLY A 534 17.24 -5.16 20.86
N LEU A 535 18.25 -4.38 21.26
CA LEU A 535 19.60 -4.88 21.54
C LEU A 535 19.62 -5.83 22.75
N ILE A 536 18.91 -5.49 23.83
CA ILE A 536 18.80 -6.34 25.03
C ILE A 536 18.09 -7.66 24.69
N ASP A 537 17.00 -7.61 23.95
CA ASP A 537 16.29 -8.81 23.49
C ASP A 537 17.20 -9.70 22.64
N LYS A 538 18.05 -9.11 21.81
CA LYS A 538 19.02 -9.84 21.01
C LYS A 538 20.06 -10.58 21.85
N VAL A 539 20.59 -9.91 22.87
CA VAL A 539 21.53 -10.54 23.84
C VAL A 539 20.87 -11.74 24.52
N LYS A 540 19.63 -11.58 24.99
CA LYS A 540 18.87 -12.67 25.60
C LYS A 540 18.74 -13.87 24.66
N VAL A 541 18.41 -13.66 23.39
CA VAL A 541 18.28 -14.74 22.40
C VAL A 541 19.63 -15.39 22.11
N ASN A 542 20.70 -14.60 21.94
CA ASN A 542 22.03 -15.11 21.64
C ASN A 542 22.59 -15.89 22.82
N GLN A 543 22.44 -15.38 24.04
CA GLN A 543 22.89 -16.08 25.27
C GLN A 543 22.19 -17.42 25.45
N LYS A 544 20.88 -17.51 25.13
CA LYS A 544 20.12 -18.76 25.20
C LYS A 544 20.57 -19.79 24.14
N ASN A 545 20.85 -19.32 22.92
CA ASN A 545 21.11 -20.21 21.81
C ASN A 545 22.59 -20.60 21.67
N ILE A 546 23.51 -19.68 21.99
CA ILE A 546 24.94 -19.81 21.70
C ILE A 546 25.77 -19.77 23.01
N GLY A 547 25.19 -19.31 24.12
CA GLY A 547 25.86 -19.18 25.40
C GLY A 547 26.78 -17.96 25.55
N GLU A 548 26.92 -17.14 24.51
CA GLU A 548 27.83 -16.00 24.50
C GLU A 548 27.07 -14.67 24.26
N ILE A 549 27.69 -13.59 24.73
CA ILE A 549 27.23 -12.21 24.47
C ILE A 549 28.06 -11.70 23.31
N PHE A 550 27.38 -11.34 22.21
CA PHE A 550 28.01 -10.70 21.07
C PHE A 550 27.86 -9.18 21.20
N GLU A 551 28.96 -8.49 20.97
CA GLU A 551 28.97 -7.04 20.84
C GLU A 551 28.19 -6.62 19.63
N THR A 552 27.14 -5.84 19.83
CA THR A 552 26.26 -5.39 18.74
C THR A 552 25.97 -3.91 18.85
N PHE A 553 25.80 -3.28 17.72
CA PHE A 553 25.34 -1.89 17.63
C PHE A 553 24.26 -1.73 16.55
N GLU A 554 23.47 -0.68 16.66
CA GLU A 554 22.46 -0.31 15.70
C GLU A 554 22.51 1.20 15.43
N LEU A 555 22.48 1.59 14.16
CA LEU A 555 22.23 2.93 13.68
C LEU A 555 20.77 3.02 13.26
N GLY A 556 19.94 3.77 13.96
CA GLY A 556 18.51 3.77 13.69
C GLY A 556 17.81 5.04 14.15
N ARG A 557 16.51 5.06 13.93
CA ARG A 557 15.64 6.16 14.33
C ARG A 557 14.79 5.76 15.52
N VAL A 558 14.62 6.71 16.42
CA VAL A 558 13.73 6.63 17.59
C VAL A 558 12.73 7.76 17.55
N TYR A 559 11.58 7.57 18.16
CA TYR A 559 10.44 8.46 18.05
C TYR A 559 9.99 8.91 19.43
N LYS A 560 9.85 10.22 19.62
CA LYS A 560 9.43 10.79 20.90
C LYS A 560 8.21 11.69 20.72
N LEU A 561 7.28 11.61 21.66
CA LEU A 561 6.19 12.56 21.77
C LEU A 561 6.66 13.69 22.68
N LEU A 562 6.66 14.92 22.16
CA LEU A 562 7.01 16.11 22.92
C LEU A 562 5.83 16.56 23.79
N SER A 563 6.08 17.37 24.82
CA SER A 563 5.07 17.92 25.71
C SER A 563 3.99 18.75 25.00
N ASP A 564 4.33 19.34 23.86
CA ASP A 564 3.42 20.08 22.98
C ASP A 564 2.60 19.19 22.02
N GLY A 565 2.66 17.87 22.18
CA GLY A 565 1.97 16.90 21.33
C GLY A 565 2.63 16.66 19.96
N LYS A 566 3.73 17.36 19.65
CA LYS A 566 4.45 17.15 18.41
C LYS A 566 5.28 15.86 18.46
N LYS A 567 5.33 15.18 17.34
CA LYS A 567 6.13 13.97 17.17
C LYS A 567 7.51 14.35 16.67
N LYS A 568 8.55 13.86 17.34
CA LYS A 568 9.94 14.07 16.96
C LYS A 568 10.60 12.75 16.61
N GLU A 569 11.24 12.72 15.47
CA GLU A 569 12.09 11.63 14.99
C GLU A 569 13.54 12.04 15.24
N ILE A 570 14.34 11.13 15.80
CA ILE A 570 15.74 11.38 16.17
C ILE A 570 16.58 10.22 15.67
N GLU A 571 17.67 10.50 14.97
CA GLU A 571 18.65 9.49 14.61
C GLU A 571 19.64 9.26 15.78
N VAL A 572 19.79 8.00 16.17
CA VAL A 572 20.69 7.59 17.25
C VAL A 572 21.56 6.41 16.83
N ILE A 573 22.71 6.29 17.47
CA ILE A 573 23.50 5.07 17.48
C ILE A 573 23.46 4.50 18.89
N SER A 574 23.12 3.23 19.00
CA SER A 574 23.11 2.52 20.26
C SER A 574 23.90 1.23 20.15
N GLY A 575 24.47 0.79 21.24
CA GLY A 575 25.17 -0.48 21.26
C GLY A 575 25.10 -1.15 22.63
N ILE A 576 25.37 -2.43 22.60
CA ILE A 576 25.46 -3.30 23.75
C ILE A 576 26.70 -4.16 23.63
N PHE A 577 27.48 -4.23 24.67
CA PHE A 577 28.72 -5.00 24.72
C PHE A 577 29.04 -5.44 26.14
N GLY A 578 29.76 -6.52 26.24
CA GLY A 578 30.13 -7.09 27.53
C GLY A 578 30.48 -8.56 27.42
N GLY A 579 30.77 -9.21 28.49
CA GLY A 579 31.21 -10.58 28.49
C GLY A 579 32.72 -10.68 28.18
N GLN A 580 33.11 -11.48 27.22
CA GLN A 580 34.51 -11.66 26.82
C GLN A 580 34.76 -10.97 25.48
N ILE A 581 35.35 -9.77 25.46
CA ILE A 581 35.77 -9.07 24.23
C ILE A 581 36.89 -9.84 23.54
N PHE A 582 37.73 -10.50 24.29
CA PHE A 582 38.80 -11.33 23.76
C PHE A 582 38.41 -12.79 23.93
N HIS A 583 38.44 -13.54 22.82
CA HIS A 583 38.36 -14.98 22.90
C HIS A 583 39.38 -15.49 23.90
N SER A 584 38.94 -16.29 24.89
CA SER A 584 39.85 -16.87 25.87
C SER A 584 40.90 -17.69 25.11
N THR A 585 42.06 -17.10 24.98
CA THR A 585 43.23 -17.85 24.49
C THR A 585 43.81 -18.62 25.67
N TRP A 586 44.59 -19.66 25.38
CA TRP A 586 45.22 -20.50 26.43
C TRP A 586 46.07 -19.68 27.41
N GLY A 587 46.53 -18.49 27.05
CA GLY A 587 47.36 -17.60 27.85
C GLY A 587 46.64 -16.41 28.53
N SER A 588 45.32 -16.26 28.34
CA SER A 588 44.57 -15.16 28.97
C SER A 588 43.53 -15.68 29.95
N GLU A 589 43.46 -15.07 31.15
CA GLU A 589 42.37 -15.33 32.10
C GLU A 589 41.02 -14.84 31.52
N LYS A 590 39.97 -15.59 31.81
CA LYS A 590 38.59 -15.24 31.43
C LYS A 590 38.08 -14.07 32.26
N SER A 591 38.54 -12.86 32.03
CA SER A 591 38.05 -11.67 32.73
C SER A 591 36.87 -11.05 32.01
N SER A 592 35.84 -10.66 32.74
CA SER A 592 34.75 -9.83 32.18
C SER A 592 35.24 -8.37 32.09
N ILE A 593 34.77 -7.66 31.07
CA ILE A 593 35.08 -6.22 30.86
C ILE A 593 34.73 -5.42 32.13
N ASN A 594 35.62 -4.55 32.56
CA ASN A 594 35.37 -3.66 33.68
C ASN A 594 34.84 -2.29 33.19
N TRP A 595 34.44 -1.42 34.15
CA TRP A 595 33.89 -0.10 33.82
C TRP A 595 34.88 0.79 33.05
N PHE A 596 36.15 0.77 33.43
CA PHE A 596 37.18 1.63 32.85
C PHE A 596 37.52 1.19 31.42
N GLU A 597 37.58 -0.10 31.17
CA GLU A 597 37.76 -0.64 29.80
C GLU A 597 36.57 -0.30 28.90
N ALA A 598 35.33 -0.45 29.39
CA ALA A 598 34.15 -0.10 28.68
C ALA A 598 34.06 1.41 28.39
N LYS A 599 34.43 2.25 29.35
CA LYS A 599 34.52 3.70 29.18
C LYS A 599 35.60 4.06 28.16
N GLY A 600 36.77 3.41 28.18
CA GLY A 600 37.87 3.61 27.24
C GLY A 600 37.48 3.37 25.77
N ILE A 601 36.60 2.39 25.50
CA ILE A 601 36.04 2.17 24.16
C ILE A 601 35.27 3.41 23.70
N MET A 602 34.47 4.00 24.57
CA MET A 602 33.68 5.21 24.23
C MET A 602 34.57 6.44 24.13
N GLU A 603 35.61 6.59 24.96
CA GLU A 603 36.59 7.68 24.89
C GLU A 603 37.36 7.63 23.55
N THR A 604 37.83 6.46 23.17
CA THR A 604 38.53 6.26 21.86
C THR A 604 37.62 6.60 20.68
N LEU A 605 36.31 6.28 20.74
CA LEU A 605 35.35 6.71 19.73
C LEU A 605 35.33 8.24 19.61
N ILE A 606 35.23 8.92 20.75
CA ILE A 606 35.13 10.38 20.82
C ILE A 606 36.41 11.01 20.23
N GLU A 607 37.57 10.53 20.61
CA GLU A 607 38.85 10.99 20.07
C GLU A 607 38.95 10.84 18.55
N LYS A 608 38.57 9.67 18.02
CA LYS A 608 38.60 9.41 16.57
C LYS A 608 37.61 10.26 15.77
N LEU A 609 36.53 10.73 16.41
CA LEU A 609 35.55 11.61 15.77
C LEU A 609 36.05 13.05 15.63
N ASN A 610 37.11 13.45 16.40
CA ASN A 610 37.71 14.76 16.38
C ASN A 610 36.68 15.90 16.41
N LEU A 611 35.97 15.98 17.53
CA LEU A 611 34.88 16.95 17.71
C LEU A 611 35.41 18.35 18.01
N GLN A 612 34.58 19.36 17.73
CA GLN A 612 34.93 20.78 17.97
C GLN A 612 35.05 21.13 19.45
N LEU A 613 34.26 20.48 20.29
CA LEU A 613 34.23 20.72 21.72
C LEU A 613 34.51 19.41 22.46
N PRO A 614 35.10 19.48 23.64
CA PRO A 614 35.30 18.32 24.48
C PRO A 614 33.94 17.77 24.98
N ILE A 615 33.90 16.46 25.21
CA ILE A 615 32.76 15.79 25.83
C ILE A 615 32.99 15.72 27.33
N TYR A 616 31.96 16.09 28.06
CA TYR A 616 31.92 15.99 29.52
C TYR A 616 31.10 14.79 29.96
N TRP A 617 31.59 14.08 30.95
CA TRP A 617 30.98 12.90 31.53
C TRP A 617 30.36 13.28 32.89
N ASN A 618 29.03 13.38 32.93
CA ASN A 618 28.33 13.74 34.18
C ASN A 618 27.66 12.51 34.74
N PRO A 619 27.93 12.15 36.02
CA PRO A 619 27.19 11.09 36.69
C PRO A 619 25.70 11.42 36.66
N THR A 620 24.86 10.45 36.35
CA THR A 620 23.41 10.63 36.35
C THR A 620 22.80 10.10 37.63
N ASN A 621 22.02 10.94 38.28
CA ASN A 621 21.19 10.55 39.44
C ASN A 621 19.75 10.16 39.00
N VAL A 622 19.49 10.06 37.71
CA VAL A 622 18.16 9.70 37.18
C VAL A 622 18.00 8.19 37.25
N TYR A 623 17.18 7.75 38.18
CA TYR A 623 16.79 6.35 38.32
C TYR A 623 15.92 5.93 37.11
N GLY A 624 16.54 5.49 36.05
CA GLY A 624 15.88 4.84 34.92
C GLY A 624 15.85 3.32 35.12
N THR A 625 14.93 2.64 34.49
CA THR A 625 14.83 1.17 34.54
C THR A 625 15.84 0.45 33.67
N THR A 626 16.55 1.15 32.77
CA THR A 626 17.46 0.56 31.79
C THR A 626 18.91 0.52 32.23
N PHE A 627 19.38 1.55 32.89
CA PHE A 627 20.77 1.72 33.30
C PHE A 627 20.97 1.54 34.81
N HIS A 628 22.17 1.08 35.19
CA HIS A 628 22.56 0.90 36.59
C HIS A 628 22.64 2.25 37.33
N PRO A 629 22.05 2.43 38.53
CA PRO A 629 21.97 3.72 39.20
C PRO A 629 23.33 4.37 39.51
N ASN A 630 24.36 3.58 39.83
CA ASN A 630 25.69 4.09 40.19
C ASN A 630 26.75 3.95 39.08
N LEU A 631 26.49 3.16 38.04
CA LEU A 631 27.41 2.93 36.93
C LEU A 631 26.80 3.43 35.62
N THR A 632 26.40 4.71 35.62
CA THR A 632 25.82 5.39 34.49
C THR A 632 26.28 6.82 34.43
N THR A 633 26.55 7.29 33.22
CA THR A 633 26.98 8.66 32.96
C THR A 633 26.27 9.22 31.72
N ASP A 634 25.92 10.48 31.81
CA ASP A 634 25.42 11.24 30.65
C ASP A 634 26.58 11.95 29.98
N LEU A 635 26.57 11.86 28.65
CA LEU A 635 27.55 12.52 27.80
C LEU A 635 27.00 13.88 27.38
N PHE A 636 27.76 14.95 27.60
CA PHE A 636 27.42 16.30 27.17
C PHE A 636 28.48 16.88 26.24
N ILE A 637 28.03 17.61 25.25
CA ILE A 637 28.88 18.45 24.40
C ILE A 637 28.40 19.90 24.50
N GLY A 638 29.22 20.75 25.08
CA GLY A 638 28.73 22.04 25.54
C GLY A 638 27.58 21.85 26.56
N ASN A 639 26.45 22.54 26.34
CA ASN A 639 25.25 22.43 27.17
C ASN A 639 24.21 21.40 26.65
N GLN A 640 24.55 20.61 25.61
CA GLN A 640 23.61 19.67 25.02
C GLN A 640 23.94 18.24 25.41
N LYS A 641 22.90 17.52 25.90
CA LYS A 641 23.05 16.09 26.19
C LYS A 641 23.19 15.32 24.89
N LEU A 642 24.35 14.71 24.71
CA LEU A 642 24.69 13.90 23.54
C LEU A 642 24.12 12.50 23.62
N GLY A 643 24.18 11.90 24.81
CA GLY A 643 23.72 10.52 25.00
C GLY A 643 23.92 10.05 26.43
N THR A 644 23.73 8.74 26.62
CA THR A 644 23.93 8.07 27.93
C THR A 644 24.77 6.81 27.71
N PHE A 645 25.68 6.54 28.62
CA PHE A 645 26.49 5.32 28.69
C PHE A 645 26.43 4.75 30.08
N GLY A 646 26.35 3.43 30.21
CA GLY A 646 26.31 2.80 31.51
C GLY A 646 26.16 1.28 31.47
N GLN A 647 26.26 0.67 32.65
CA GLN A 647 25.96 -0.74 32.83
C GLN A 647 24.46 -0.97 32.80
N ILE A 648 24.00 -2.14 32.33
CA ILE A 648 22.61 -2.55 32.39
C ILE A 648 22.08 -2.57 33.84
N HIS A 649 20.82 -2.18 34.05
CA HIS A 649 20.20 -2.22 35.36
C HIS A 649 20.11 -3.67 35.88
N PRO A 650 20.48 -3.94 37.17
CA PRO A 650 20.50 -5.30 37.70
C PRO A 650 19.17 -6.04 37.61
N THR A 651 18.05 -5.36 37.86
CA THR A 651 16.71 -5.96 37.73
C THR A 651 16.39 -6.36 36.28
N LEU A 652 16.80 -5.54 35.32
CA LEU A 652 16.62 -5.83 33.90
C LEU A 652 17.52 -6.97 33.44
N ALA A 653 18.75 -7.03 33.95
CA ALA A 653 19.67 -8.13 33.70
C ALA A 653 19.11 -9.47 34.26
N LEU A 654 18.58 -9.47 35.48
CA LEU A 654 17.93 -10.65 36.08
C LEU A 654 16.70 -11.09 35.27
N LYS A 655 15.81 -10.14 34.88
CA LYS A 655 14.61 -10.42 34.09
C LYS A 655 14.94 -11.07 32.73
N ASN A 656 16.08 -10.73 32.15
CA ASN A 656 16.54 -11.25 30.87
C ASN A 656 17.57 -12.37 30.98
N ASN A 657 17.84 -12.87 32.21
CA ASN A 657 18.83 -13.91 32.52
C ASN A 657 20.26 -13.56 32.03
N ILE A 658 20.63 -12.28 32.07
CA ILE A 658 21.96 -11.80 31.70
C ILE A 658 22.85 -11.90 32.93
N GLN A 659 23.75 -12.86 32.96
CA GLN A 659 24.63 -13.13 34.14
C GLN A 659 25.93 -12.33 34.11
N LYS A 660 26.40 -11.91 32.93
CA LYS A 660 27.66 -11.18 32.74
C LYS A 660 27.46 -9.68 32.85
N LYS A 661 28.53 -8.92 33.16
CA LYS A 661 28.50 -7.45 33.10
C LYS A 661 28.34 -7.00 31.67
N VAL A 662 27.30 -6.21 31.39
CA VAL A 662 26.97 -5.69 30.09
C VAL A 662 26.83 -4.18 30.14
N TYR A 663 27.42 -3.49 29.21
CA TYR A 663 27.39 -2.03 29.06
C TYR A 663 26.56 -1.64 27.84
N LEU A 664 25.86 -0.53 28.01
CA LEU A 664 24.92 0.01 27.03
C LEU A 664 25.30 1.45 26.72
N PHE A 665 25.11 1.87 25.48
CA PHE A 665 25.17 3.28 25.13
C PHE A 665 24.08 3.65 24.11
N GLU A 666 23.61 4.88 24.20
CA GLU A 666 22.75 5.49 23.19
C GLU A 666 23.15 6.93 22.96
N ILE A 667 23.54 7.28 21.75
CA ILE A 667 24.11 8.58 21.35
C ILE A 667 23.31 9.18 20.22
N ASN A 668 22.96 10.46 20.34
CA ASN A 668 22.27 11.22 19.32
C ASN A 668 23.23 11.62 18.20
N THR A 669 23.04 11.02 17.01
CA THR A 669 23.92 11.29 15.87
C THR A 669 23.69 12.66 15.24
N GLU A 670 22.50 13.26 15.42
CA GLU A 670 22.24 14.62 14.90
C GLU A 670 23.05 15.67 15.67
N ILE A 671 23.10 15.54 17.02
CA ILE A 671 23.94 16.42 17.85
C ILE A 671 25.40 16.20 17.52
N LEU A 672 25.82 14.94 17.43
CA LEU A 672 27.19 14.58 17.04
C LEU A 672 27.59 15.20 15.71
N ASN A 673 26.70 15.18 14.71
CA ASN A 673 26.95 15.75 13.39
C ASN A 673 27.09 17.28 13.39
N ARG A 674 26.41 17.99 14.31
CA ARG A 674 26.53 19.45 14.45
C ARG A 674 27.92 19.85 14.88
N PHE A 675 28.53 19.10 15.78
CA PHE A 675 29.84 19.37 16.37
C PHE A 675 31.00 18.62 15.67
N SER A 676 30.69 17.79 14.65
CA SER A 676 31.71 17.15 13.83
C SER A 676 32.29 18.13 12.80
N HIS A 677 33.59 18.29 12.78
CA HIS A 677 34.27 19.09 11.76
C HIS A 677 34.30 18.36 10.40
N SER A 678 34.03 19.09 9.35
CA SER A 678 34.19 18.57 7.97
C SER A 678 35.66 18.60 7.49
N LYS A 679 36.53 19.34 8.17
CA LYS A 679 37.91 19.65 7.70
C LYS A 679 38.94 19.74 8.83
N ASN A 680 38.80 18.97 9.91
CA ASN A 680 39.89 18.93 10.87
C ASN A 680 41.05 18.14 10.28
N LEU A 681 41.98 18.87 9.68
CA LEU A 681 43.30 18.36 9.42
C LEU A 681 43.96 18.10 10.78
N ILE A 682 44.42 16.88 10.99
CA ILE A 682 45.30 16.59 12.12
C ILE A 682 46.57 17.37 11.90
N ASN A 683 46.73 18.42 12.68
CA ASN A 683 47.97 19.20 12.60
C ASN A 683 49.07 18.47 13.35
N TYR A 684 50.18 18.29 12.73
CA TYR A 684 51.39 17.81 13.40
C TYR A 684 51.82 18.85 14.44
N ILE A 685 51.91 18.47 15.72
CA ILE A 685 52.49 19.27 16.79
C ILE A 685 53.87 18.68 17.07
N PRO A 686 54.94 19.45 16.86
CA PRO A 686 56.27 18.97 17.17
C PRO A 686 56.41 18.62 18.65
N TYR A 687 56.96 17.46 18.91
CA TYR A 687 57.29 17.09 20.31
C TYR A 687 58.45 17.96 20.85
N SER A 688 58.45 18.15 22.14
CA SER A 688 59.54 18.88 22.80
C SER A 688 60.78 17.98 22.95
N SER A 689 61.94 18.52 22.64
CA SER A 689 63.22 17.84 22.90
C SER A 689 63.75 18.04 24.34
N TYR A 690 63.06 18.83 25.14
CA TYR A 690 63.47 19.10 26.51
C TYR A 690 62.90 18.04 27.50
N PRO A 691 63.63 17.74 28.61
CA PRO A 691 63.21 16.72 29.53
C PRO A 691 61.89 17.09 30.25
N ILE A 692 61.17 16.06 30.66
CA ILE A 692 59.91 16.16 31.40
C ILE A 692 60.22 16.26 32.90
N SER A 693 59.45 17.09 33.61
CA SER A 693 59.44 17.16 35.05
C SER A 693 58.18 16.53 35.60
N TYR A 694 58.30 15.65 36.60
CA TYR A 694 57.19 14.97 37.22
C TYR A 694 57.04 15.47 38.66
N ILE A 695 55.79 15.71 39.06
CA ILE A 695 55.43 15.96 40.47
C ILE A 695 54.18 15.18 40.81
N ASP A 696 54.22 14.50 41.96
CA ASP A 696 53.09 13.78 42.49
C ASP A 696 52.45 14.62 43.60
N LEU A 697 51.13 14.77 43.57
CA LEU A 697 50.33 15.51 44.56
C LEU A 697 49.25 14.60 45.13
N SER A 698 49.22 14.49 46.45
CA SER A 698 48.20 13.71 47.12
C SER A 698 47.27 14.63 47.94
N PHE A 699 46.00 14.46 47.73
CA PHE A 699 44.96 15.27 48.34
C PHE A 699 43.97 14.42 49.15
N ILE A 700 43.65 14.79 50.33
CA ILE A 700 42.54 14.22 51.11
C ILE A 700 41.27 14.99 50.75
N VAL A 701 40.33 14.30 50.16
CA VAL A 701 39.14 14.87 49.55
C VAL A 701 37.89 14.22 50.13
N ASN A 702 36.80 14.97 50.25
CA ASN A 702 35.49 14.39 50.52
C ASN A 702 35.04 13.50 49.36
N LYS A 703 34.49 12.32 49.65
CA LYS A 703 33.99 11.37 48.62
C LYS A 703 32.90 11.94 47.73
N SER A 704 32.27 13.04 48.11
CA SER A 704 31.27 13.73 47.28
C SER A 704 31.88 14.52 46.11
N ILE A 705 33.18 14.85 46.18
CA ILE A 705 33.91 15.62 45.14
C ILE A 705 34.47 14.61 44.14
N PHE A 706 34.18 14.84 42.87
CA PHE A 706 34.68 13.97 41.80
C PHE A 706 36.15 14.33 41.44
N SER A 707 36.98 13.32 41.17
CA SER A 707 38.38 13.51 40.73
C SER A 707 38.47 14.44 39.51
N TYR A 708 37.51 14.35 38.60
CA TYR A 708 37.42 15.19 37.41
C TYR A 708 37.33 16.70 37.71
N GLU A 709 36.65 17.09 38.79
CA GLU A 709 36.58 18.50 39.20
C GLU A 709 37.95 19.03 39.62
N ILE A 710 38.69 18.20 40.31
CA ILE A 710 40.07 18.52 40.74
C ILE A 710 40.99 18.57 39.53
N GLU A 711 40.96 17.56 38.67
CA GLU A 711 41.74 17.52 37.42
C GLU A 711 41.47 18.74 36.54
N LYS A 712 40.24 19.18 36.41
CA LYS A 712 39.84 20.36 35.62
C LYS A 712 40.46 21.63 36.18
N ILE A 713 40.48 21.80 37.52
CA ILE A 713 41.06 22.97 38.15
C ILE A 713 42.58 22.96 37.99
N ILE A 714 43.22 21.82 38.21
CA ILE A 714 44.65 21.65 38.03
C ILE A 714 45.00 21.96 36.57
N TYR A 715 44.25 21.44 35.60
CA TYR A 715 44.46 21.70 34.20
C TYR A 715 44.36 23.19 33.84
N LEU A 716 43.34 23.88 34.36
CA LEU A 716 43.15 25.32 34.08
C LEU A 716 44.25 26.19 34.70
N LEU A 717 44.72 25.89 35.90
CA LEU A 717 45.70 26.70 36.59
C LEU A 717 47.15 26.38 36.19
N ALA A 718 47.43 25.19 35.73
CA ALA A 718 48.78 24.73 35.38
C ALA A 718 49.16 24.97 33.91
N GLN A 719 48.29 25.50 33.06
CA GLN A 719 48.63 25.86 31.69
C GLN A 719 49.56 27.08 31.65
N PRO A 720 50.46 27.21 30.65
CA PRO A 720 50.63 26.36 29.45
C PRO A 720 51.67 25.23 29.60
N LEU A 721 52.26 25.03 30.77
CA LEU A 721 53.36 24.09 30.95
C LEU A 721 52.96 22.66 31.32
N LEU A 722 51.72 22.44 31.75
CA LEU A 722 51.21 21.14 32.07
C LEU A 722 50.93 20.33 30.76
N GLN A 723 51.55 19.16 30.65
CA GLN A 723 51.37 18.23 29.52
C GLN A 723 50.26 17.20 29.79
N SER A 724 50.25 16.56 30.99
CA SER A 724 49.26 15.57 31.35
C SER A 724 49.01 15.48 32.85
N ILE A 725 47.84 15.01 33.21
CA ILE A 725 47.43 14.69 34.56
C ILE A 725 47.00 13.24 34.58
N SER A 726 47.43 12.46 35.53
CA SER A 726 46.95 11.09 35.72
C SER A 726 46.74 10.81 37.19
N LEU A 727 45.53 10.31 37.54
CA LEU A 727 45.22 9.75 38.85
C LEU A 727 45.87 8.37 38.90
N PHE A 728 46.82 8.14 39.80
CA PHE A 728 47.54 6.87 39.89
C PHE A 728 47.22 6.08 41.15
N ASP A 729 46.73 6.76 42.24
CA ASP A 729 46.36 6.07 43.45
C ASP A 729 45.07 6.62 44.07
N TYR A 730 44.28 5.71 44.63
CA TYR A 730 43.06 5.99 45.38
C TYR A 730 43.07 5.18 46.68
N TYR A 731 43.08 5.86 47.82
CA TYR A 731 43.09 5.21 49.11
C TYR A 731 41.98 5.74 50.01
N SER A 732 41.19 4.82 50.64
CA SER A 732 40.04 5.19 51.47
C SER A 732 39.95 4.43 52.78
N LYS A 733 41.05 3.75 53.20
CA LYS A 733 41.11 2.99 54.46
C LYS A 733 41.73 3.84 55.58
N LYS A 734 41.69 3.33 56.84
CA LYS A 734 42.36 3.98 57.93
C LYS A 734 43.84 4.21 57.61
N PRO A 735 44.43 5.39 57.86
CA PRO A 735 44.02 6.39 58.85
C PRO A 735 43.08 7.51 58.40
N ILE A 736 42.55 7.46 57.10
CA ILE A 736 41.65 8.50 56.59
C ILE A 736 40.31 8.42 57.32
N LYS A 737 39.72 9.59 57.69
CA LYS A 737 38.38 9.69 58.28
C LYS A 737 37.30 9.10 57.39
N GLU A 738 36.28 8.48 57.96
CA GLU A 738 35.10 8.07 57.21
C GLU A 738 34.47 9.26 56.47
N GLY A 739 34.10 9.05 55.17
CA GLY A 739 33.62 10.13 54.28
C GLY A 739 34.70 10.81 53.43
N TYR A 740 35.99 10.55 53.69
CA TYR A 740 37.11 11.09 52.95
C TYR A 740 37.90 9.99 52.22
N CYS A 741 38.67 10.38 51.20
CA CYS A 741 39.59 9.53 50.45
C CYS A 741 40.83 10.33 50.08
N SER A 742 41.95 9.66 49.89
CA SER A 742 43.16 10.26 49.32
C SER A 742 43.17 9.97 47.80
N LEU A 743 43.38 11.03 47.01
CA LEU A 743 43.57 10.98 45.58
C LEU A 743 44.97 11.45 45.25
N SER A 744 45.76 10.60 44.60
CA SER A 744 47.14 10.95 44.22
C SER A 744 47.24 11.16 42.72
N PHE A 745 47.60 12.35 42.32
CA PHE A 745 47.73 12.79 40.91
C PHE A 745 49.20 12.93 40.54
N LYS A 746 49.57 12.36 39.41
CA LYS A 746 50.86 12.60 38.78
C LYS A 746 50.72 13.68 37.72
N LEU A 747 51.42 14.77 37.92
CA LEU A 747 51.43 15.92 37.01
C LEU A 747 52.71 15.88 36.21
N THR A 748 52.60 16.06 34.91
CA THR A 748 53.69 16.05 33.95
C THR A 748 53.83 17.43 33.35
N PHE A 749 54.99 18.08 33.55
CA PHE A 749 55.30 19.41 33.05
C PHE A 749 56.39 19.35 31.99
N GLN A 750 56.23 20.10 30.92
CA GLN A 750 57.21 20.21 29.86
C GLN A 750 57.12 21.56 29.14
N SER A 751 58.25 22.19 28.87
CA SER A 751 58.30 23.37 28.02
C SER A 751 58.77 23.01 26.60
N LYS A 752 58.31 23.76 25.63
CA LYS A 752 58.73 23.61 24.21
C LYS A 752 60.05 24.32 23.89
N SER A 753 60.45 25.22 24.74
CA SER A 753 61.61 26.14 24.47
C SER A 753 62.79 25.97 25.36
N ARG A 754 62.66 25.36 26.55
CA ARG A 754 63.74 25.21 27.54
C ARG A 754 63.46 24.11 28.57
N THR A 755 64.47 23.71 29.30
CA THR A 755 64.33 22.89 30.51
C THR A 755 63.65 23.68 31.63
N LEU A 756 62.75 23.04 32.36
CA LEU A 756 62.06 23.65 33.52
C LEU A 756 62.90 23.49 34.80
N ALA A 757 63.02 24.57 35.57
CA ALA A 757 63.63 24.54 36.88
C ALA A 757 62.56 24.12 37.93
N ASN A 758 62.95 23.38 38.98
CA ASN A 758 62.03 22.92 40.00
C ASN A 758 61.29 24.08 40.69
N ASN A 759 61.92 25.21 40.90
CA ASN A 759 61.29 26.39 41.50
C ASN A 759 60.19 26.98 40.64
N GLU A 760 60.25 26.86 39.29
CA GLU A 760 59.18 27.29 38.36
C GLU A 760 57.97 26.39 38.45
N VAL A 761 58.19 25.10 38.55
CA VAL A 761 57.09 24.11 38.65
C VAL A 761 56.40 24.22 40.03
N LEU A 762 57.19 24.40 41.11
CA LEU A 762 56.64 24.66 42.45
C LEU A 762 55.83 25.97 42.47
N GLY A 763 56.29 27.00 41.76
CA GLY A 763 55.58 28.27 41.61
C GLY A 763 54.18 28.13 40.99
N ILE A 764 53.98 27.10 40.13
CA ILE A 764 52.65 26.78 39.57
C ILE A 764 51.83 25.94 40.49
N ILE A 765 52.44 25.03 41.22
CA ILE A 765 51.76 24.07 42.09
C ILE A 765 51.21 24.72 43.35
N ASN A 766 51.98 25.58 44.00
CA ASN A 766 51.56 26.25 45.23
C ASN A 766 50.23 27.02 45.10
N PRO A 767 49.99 27.82 44.04
CA PRO A 767 48.71 28.44 43.82
C PRO A 767 47.56 27.42 43.61
N ILE A 768 47.83 26.26 43.00
CA ILE A 768 46.84 25.19 42.79
C ILE A 768 46.42 24.57 44.13
N ILE A 769 47.39 24.25 44.97
CA ILE A 769 47.15 23.71 46.30
C ILE A 769 46.34 24.71 47.15
N LEU A 770 46.74 25.95 47.21
CA LEU A 770 46.02 27.00 47.93
C LEU A 770 44.59 27.22 47.41
N TYR A 771 44.37 27.15 46.09
CA TYR A 771 43.07 27.29 45.51
C TYR A 771 42.17 26.12 45.88
N LEU A 772 42.67 24.87 45.81
CA LEU A 772 41.91 23.66 46.12
C LEU A 772 41.59 23.61 47.62
N GLU A 773 42.50 23.98 48.50
CA GLU A 773 42.25 24.05 49.95
C GLU A 773 41.19 25.09 50.30
N LYS A 774 41.25 26.28 49.70
CA LYS A 774 40.33 27.38 49.99
C LYS A 774 38.90 27.15 49.49
N HIS A 775 38.75 26.51 48.32
CA HIS A 775 37.44 26.42 47.67
C HIS A 775 36.74 25.06 47.81
N TYR A 776 37.53 23.99 48.12
CA TYR A 776 36.98 22.63 48.13
C TYR A 776 37.21 21.90 49.47
N ASP A 777 37.74 22.59 50.47
CA ASP A 777 38.09 22.00 51.81
C ASP A 777 38.94 20.72 51.68
N ILE A 778 39.86 20.76 50.72
CA ILE A 778 40.77 19.68 50.38
C ILE A 778 42.04 19.88 51.22
N LYS A 779 42.56 18.82 51.84
CA LYS A 779 43.84 18.88 52.54
C LYS A 779 44.95 18.26 51.68
N PHE A 780 45.98 19.02 51.45
CA PHE A 780 47.21 18.51 50.80
C PHE A 780 47.93 17.60 51.83
N GLN A 781 48.39 16.46 51.33
CA GLN A 781 49.18 15.52 52.12
C GLN A 781 50.59 15.56 51.57
N GLU A 782 51.56 16.10 52.39
CA GLU A 782 52.99 16.12 52.02
C GLU A 782 53.56 14.72 51.90
#